data_9b53948393f21434645e06b1af1565e9
#
_entry.id   9b53948393f21434645e06b1af1565e9
#
_cell.length_a   1.000
_cell.length_b   1.000
_cell.length_c   1.000
_cell.angle_alpha   90.00
_cell.angle_beta   90.00
_cell.angle_gamma   90.00
#
_symmetry.space_group_name_H-M   'P 1'
#
loop_
_entity.id
_entity.type
_entity.pdbx_description
1 polymer ?
#
loop_
_entity_poly.entity_id
_entity_poly.type
_entity_poly.pdbx_seq_one_letter_code
_entity_poly.pdbx_strand_id
1 'polypeptide(L)'
;MNLENHGLHFLTMLTKSKSSLYYVHLILPPKISISSLRTATKDSIVHNSAKILRKNTEFLVYCNTQITQHGRNRNIKEAESIFNRMPFKSTVSWTAMLTAYAENGNISKAREVFAKMPERTTSSYNAMITAYNKNGCMVDEAYELFCNMSERDAVSYATMITGFVSKGRFDKALEIYENTPGKWREPVCSNVLINGYVKAGRLDMAVGIFEGMVQRDVVSWSLMVDGYCKSGRIMEARKLFDKMVERNVVTWTTMINGYLKMGYLIDGFGLFSAMRKEKGVLVNSTTLTLGFEFCVFLGNSIITMYCRFGCTGSANLVFDLMTRKDLVSWNSLIMGHVQENEIEKAYELFERMPRKDIVSWTTMIMGFSGTGQTDRAVKLFRMMPEKDDVAWTVVISGFVSIEMYEEAFRWFTEMLQKSVKPDSHTLSSLLSASANSAILSNGQQIHVQAIKMCLELDLSVQNSLVSMYSKCGNVADACQVFMSIKEPNVVSFNTMITGFAQNGFAKEALELFGKMQSEGQEPNHVTFLAVLSACSHVGLVEAGWEHFKSMTSLYNIEPGPDHYSCMVDLLGRAGLFDEAVGLIYSMPFDPHSGVWGALLGASMTHLCIDLAKLAAQQLIKLEPDSATPYVVLSNLYTISGKKKDGDKVRIDKKSKRIKKSPGCSWLVVKDKVHLFLSGDQSHEDSEEIRVTLQTIMKEMEELGCYR
;
A
#
# COMPACT_ATOMS: atom_id res chain seq x y z
N MET A 1 23.30 -29.56 42.25
CA MET A 1 23.73 -30.76 42.99
C MET A 1 23.33 -32.10 42.37
N ASN A 2 22.83 -32.16 41.12
CA ASN A 2 22.43 -33.44 40.48
C ASN A 2 23.25 -33.82 39.23
N LEU A 3 24.24 -33.04 38.84
CA LEU A 3 25.14 -33.38 37.71
C LEU A 3 26.43 -34.14 38.13
N GLU A 4 26.79 -34.07 39.40
CA GLU A 4 27.99 -34.79 39.91
C GLU A 4 27.70 -36.28 40.17
N ASN A 5 26.48 -36.68 40.50
CA ASN A 5 26.15 -38.08 40.76
C ASN A 5 26.02 -38.94 39.51
N HIS A 6 25.67 -38.38 38.33
CA HIS A 6 25.63 -39.13 37.08
C HIS A 6 27.01 -39.37 36.46
N GLY A 7 27.98 -38.44 36.69
CA GLY A 7 29.37 -38.59 36.22
C GLY A 7 30.10 -39.69 37.01
N LEU A 8 29.86 -39.83 38.30
CA LEU A 8 30.48 -40.88 39.11
C LEU A 8 29.97 -42.29 38.80
N HIS A 9 28.67 -42.42 38.47
CA HIS A 9 28.09 -43.72 38.12
C HIS A 9 28.57 -44.19 36.75
N PHE A 10 28.83 -43.29 35.79
CA PHE A 10 29.40 -43.60 34.47
C PHE A 10 30.85 -44.02 34.54
N LEU A 11 31.66 -43.38 35.38
CA LEU A 11 33.07 -43.74 35.62
C LEU A 11 33.26 -45.07 36.34
N THR A 12 32.34 -45.45 37.22
CA THR A 12 32.38 -46.75 37.93
C THR A 12 31.94 -47.91 37.01
N MET A 13 31.12 -47.67 36.02
CA MET A 13 30.79 -48.69 34.99
C MET A 13 31.94 -48.94 34.02
N LEU A 14 32.69 -47.93 33.64
CA LEU A 14 33.81 -48.01 32.71
C LEU A 14 35.02 -48.79 33.27
N THR A 15 35.16 -48.92 34.59
CA THR A 15 36.30 -49.64 35.20
C THR A 15 36.08 -51.15 35.39
N LYS A 16 34.89 -51.69 35.10
CA LYS A 16 34.53 -53.09 35.33
C LYS A 16 34.50 -53.98 34.08
N SER A 17 34.77 -53.48 32.88
CA SER A 17 34.72 -54.27 31.65
C SER A 17 36.05 -54.23 30.87
N LYS A 18 36.56 -55.40 30.47
CA LYS A 18 37.78 -55.56 29.66
C LYS A 18 37.71 -54.98 28.24
N SER A 19 36.51 -54.59 27.77
CA SER A 19 36.31 -53.93 26.48
C SER A 19 36.45 -52.42 26.49
N SER A 20 36.57 -51.76 27.66
CA SER A 20 36.64 -50.31 27.83
C SER A 20 38.05 -49.76 27.66
N LEU A 21 39.08 -50.57 27.58
CA LEU A 21 40.47 -50.14 27.28
C LEU A 21 40.62 -49.57 25.85
N TYR A 22 39.76 -49.93 24.93
CA TYR A 22 39.77 -49.38 23.55
C TYR A 22 39.19 -47.99 23.47
N TYR A 23 38.25 -47.63 24.37
CA TYR A 23 37.65 -46.30 24.42
C TYR A 23 38.52 -45.27 25.17
N VAL A 24 39.38 -45.68 26.07
CA VAL A 24 40.31 -44.82 26.81
C VAL A 24 41.40 -44.25 25.91
N HIS A 25 41.82 -44.99 24.87
CA HIS A 25 42.81 -44.52 23.89
C HIS A 25 42.27 -43.44 22.93
N LEU A 26 41.00 -43.33 22.78
CA LEU A 26 40.35 -42.32 21.90
C LEU A 26 40.11 -40.95 22.62
N ILE A 27 40.22 -40.92 23.94
CA ILE A 27 39.87 -39.71 24.73
C ILE A 27 41.12 -38.96 25.24
N LEU A 28 42.31 -39.58 25.20
CA LEU A 28 43.54 -38.97 25.69
C LEU A 28 44.47 -38.54 24.54
N PRO A 29 45.10 -37.36 24.63
CA PRO A 29 46.11 -36.96 23.64
C PRO A 29 47.33 -37.89 23.67
N PRO A 30 48.03 -38.09 22.53
CA PRO A 30 49.02 -39.17 22.32
C PRO A 30 50.34 -39.08 23.13
N LYS A 31 50.35 -38.32 24.23
CA LYS A 31 51.57 -38.11 25.08
C LYS A 31 51.42 -38.55 26.54
N ILE A 32 50.34 -39.25 26.92
CA ILE A 32 50.21 -39.77 28.29
C ILE A 32 50.46 -41.30 28.28
N SER A 33 51.58 -41.73 28.87
CA SER A 33 51.92 -43.14 29.01
C SER A 33 51.11 -43.81 30.13
N ILE A 34 50.72 -45.07 29.95
CA ILE A 34 49.96 -45.86 30.91
C ILE A 34 50.68 -45.99 32.29
N SER A 35 52.01 -45.76 32.32
CA SER A 35 52.81 -45.80 33.55
C SER A 35 52.55 -44.61 34.48
N SER A 36 52.12 -43.45 33.98
CA SER A 36 51.83 -42.25 34.77
C SER A 36 50.46 -42.26 35.45
N LEU A 37 49.57 -43.20 35.08
CA LEU A 37 48.23 -43.36 35.68
C LEU A 37 48.23 -44.24 36.95
N ARG A 38 49.32 -44.96 37.22
CA ARG A 38 49.39 -45.83 38.43
C ARG A 38 49.77 -45.08 39.72
N THR A 39 50.25 -43.86 39.62
CA THR A 39 50.75 -43.07 40.78
C THR A 39 49.89 -41.84 41.11
N ALA A 40 48.83 -41.61 40.38
CA ALA A 40 47.94 -40.46 40.65
C ALA A 40 46.85 -40.82 41.68
N THR A 41 46.68 -39.96 42.67
CA THR A 41 45.60 -40.10 43.66
C THR A 41 44.22 -39.93 42.99
N LYS A 42 43.18 -40.61 43.50
CA LYS A 42 41.83 -40.59 42.96
C LYS A 42 41.30 -39.16 42.67
N ASP A 43 41.66 -38.21 43.49
CA ASP A 43 41.24 -36.81 43.38
C ASP A 43 41.94 -36.08 42.23
N SER A 44 43.21 -36.42 41.90
CA SER A 44 43.94 -35.82 40.78
C SER A 44 43.42 -36.34 39.42
N ILE A 45 42.95 -37.60 39.38
CA ILE A 45 42.34 -38.20 38.16
C ILE A 45 40.98 -37.57 37.93
N VAL A 46 40.16 -37.39 38.95
CA VAL A 46 38.87 -36.73 38.84
C VAL A 46 39.03 -35.26 38.43
N HIS A 47 39.98 -34.53 39.02
CA HIS A 47 40.22 -33.13 38.67
C HIS A 47 40.73 -32.95 37.26
N ASN A 48 41.64 -33.80 36.76
CA ASN A 48 42.16 -33.76 35.38
C ASN A 48 41.08 -34.20 34.39
N SER A 49 40.24 -35.18 34.69
CA SER A 49 39.12 -35.60 33.85
C SER A 49 38.07 -34.47 33.75
N ALA A 50 37.71 -33.81 34.86
CA ALA A 50 36.82 -32.68 34.88
C ALA A 50 37.35 -31.50 34.03
N LYS A 51 38.68 -31.23 34.12
CA LYS A 51 39.30 -30.17 33.31
C LYS A 51 39.35 -30.47 31.83
N ILE A 52 39.55 -31.74 31.42
CA ILE A 52 39.46 -32.20 30.03
C ILE A 52 38.01 -32.15 29.53
N LEU A 53 37.05 -32.62 30.32
CA LEU A 53 35.63 -32.49 29.96
C LEU A 53 35.21 -31.02 29.76
N ARG A 54 35.65 -30.14 30.65
CA ARG A 54 35.34 -28.69 30.56
C ARG A 54 35.92 -28.09 29.28
N LYS A 55 37.18 -28.38 28.92
CA LYS A 55 37.80 -27.94 27.67
C LYS A 55 37.09 -28.50 26.43
N ASN A 56 36.68 -29.77 26.46
CA ASN A 56 35.92 -30.36 25.35
C ASN A 56 34.52 -29.76 25.21
N THR A 57 33.85 -29.42 26.32
CA THR A 57 32.54 -28.75 26.30
C THR A 57 32.69 -27.32 25.74
N GLU A 58 33.69 -26.56 26.19
CA GLU A 58 33.97 -25.20 25.69
C GLU A 58 34.30 -25.22 24.19
N PHE A 59 35.07 -26.20 23.71
CA PHE A 59 35.35 -26.39 22.29
C PHE A 59 34.08 -26.72 21.48
N LEU A 60 33.22 -27.60 21.96
CA LEU A 60 31.98 -27.93 21.31
C LEU A 60 31.04 -26.73 21.22
N VAL A 61 30.90 -25.95 22.30
CA VAL A 61 30.08 -24.72 22.33
C VAL A 61 30.62 -23.73 21.31
N TYR A 62 31.92 -23.50 21.26
CA TYR A 62 32.57 -22.62 20.28
C TYR A 62 32.28 -23.08 18.85
N CYS A 63 32.52 -24.34 18.49
CA CYS A 63 32.25 -24.87 17.15
C CYS A 63 30.77 -24.76 16.77
N ASN A 64 29.86 -25.09 17.67
CA ASN A 64 28.39 -25.00 17.43
C ASN A 64 27.96 -23.55 17.19
N THR A 65 28.53 -22.61 17.93
CA THR A 65 28.26 -21.16 17.74
C THR A 65 28.76 -20.69 16.37
N GLN A 66 29.96 -21.11 15.97
CA GLN A 66 30.53 -20.77 14.65
C GLN A 66 29.68 -21.39 13.51
N ILE A 67 29.29 -22.67 13.61
CA ILE A 67 28.39 -23.31 12.63
C ILE A 67 27.09 -22.52 12.48
N THR A 68 26.47 -22.14 13.59
CA THR A 68 25.22 -21.38 13.57
C THR A 68 25.41 -19.99 12.96
N GLN A 69 26.53 -19.30 13.29
CA GLN A 69 26.84 -17.97 12.77
C GLN A 69 27.13 -18.01 11.25
N HIS A 70 27.93 -18.97 10.78
CA HIS A 70 28.19 -19.15 9.36
C HIS A 70 26.93 -19.56 8.60
N GLY A 71 26.06 -20.40 9.19
CA GLY A 71 24.74 -20.74 8.64
C GLY A 71 23.88 -19.49 8.40
N ARG A 72 23.75 -18.62 9.38
CA ARG A 72 23.01 -17.34 9.29
C ARG A 72 23.61 -16.39 8.26
N ASN A 73 24.93 -16.37 8.14
CA ASN A 73 25.64 -15.53 7.18
C ASN A 73 25.68 -16.13 5.76
N ARG A 74 24.93 -17.21 5.49
CA ARG A 74 24.88 -17.95 4.22
C ARG A 74 26.21 -18.54 3.77
N ASN A 75 27.17 -18.69 4.67
CA ASN A 75 28.49 -19.27 4.40
C ASN A 75 28.52 -20.76 4.76
N ILE A 76 27.78 -21.56 4.01
CA ILE A 76 27.58 -23.00 4.28
C ILE A 76 28.90 -23.78 4.18
N LYS A 77 29.79 -23.42 3.24
CA LYS A 77 31.08 -24.15 3.04
C LYS A 77 31.96 -24.13 4.30
N GLU A 78 32.00 -22.96 4.98
CA GLU A 78 32.78 -22.85 6.22
C GLU A 78 32.08 -23.59 7.37
N ALA A 79 30.72 -23.55 7.47
CA ALA A 79 29.97 -24.34 8.43
C ALA A 79 30.27 -25.85 8.24
N GLU A 80 30.25 -26.36 7.01
CA GLU A 80 30.62 -27.75 6.66
C GLU A 80 32.05 -28.07 7.06
N SER A 81 32.99 -27.19 6.77
CA SER A 81 34.40 -27.37 7.11
C SER A 81 34.61 -27.51 8.62
N ILE A 82 33.97 -26.64 9.41
CA ILE A 82 34.05 -26.71 10.88
C ILE A 82 33.41 -27.99 11.38
N PHE A 83 32.20 -28.33 10.91
CA PHE A 83 31.47 -29.53 11.32
C PHE A 83 32.27 -30.81 11.00
N ASN A 84 32.91 -30.90 9.82
CA ASN A 84 33.68 -32.06 9.40
C ASN A 84 34.98 -32.23 10.20
N ARG A 85 35.61 -31.11 10.59
CA ARG A 85 36.86 -31.09 11.40
C ARG A 85 36.63 -31.41 12.88
N MET A 86 35.37 -31.39 13.36
CA MET A 86 35.05 -31.71 14.75
C MET A 86 35.35 -33.19 15.02
N PRO A 87 36.25 -33.52 16.01
CA PRO A 87 36.55 -34.91 16.36
C PRO A 87 35.39 -35.63 17.01
N PHE A 88 34.52 -34.90 17.70
CA PHE A 88 33.27 -35.43 18.29
C PHE A 88 32.11 -34.49 17.92
N LYS A 89 30.97 -35.07 17.63
CA LYS A 89 29.76 -34.36 17.28
C LYS A 89 28.68 -34.69 18.28
N SER A 90 28.19 -33.72 19.03
CA SER A 90 27.07 -33.85 19.93
C SER A 90 25.76 -33.74 19.13
N THR A 91 24.63 -34.13 19.72
CA THR A 91 23.30 -33.90 19.14
C THR A 91 23.06 -32.42 18.81
N VAL A 92 23.60 -31.50 19.60
CA VAL A 92 23.56 -30.04 19.34
C VAL A 92 24.36 -29.70 18.11
N SER A 93 25.55 -30.32 17.87
CA SER A 93 26.35 -30.06 16.68
C SER A 93 25.64 -30.50 15.41
N TRP A 94 25.01 -31.67 15.43
CA TRP A 94 24.22 -32.17 14.34
C TRP A 94 22.98 -31.28 14.07
N THR A 95 22.27 -30.86 15.11
CA THR A 95 21.11 -29.95 14.99
C THR A 95 21.51 -28.57 14.47
N ALA A 96 22.67 -28.04 14.90
CA ALA A 96 23.21 -26.77 14.38
C ALA A 96 23.50 -26.84 12.88
N MET A 97 24.14 -27.94 12.43
CA MET A 97 24.43 -28.14 11.00
C MET A 97 23.16 -28.35 10.17
N LEU A 98 22.20 -29.13 10.69
CA LEU A 98 20.89 -29.30 10.09
C LEU A 98 20.19 -27.95 9.90
N THR A 99 20.15 -27.13 10.94
CA THR A 99 19.54 -25.79 10.91
C THR A 99 20.28 -24.89 9.90
N ALA A 100 21.61 -24.96 9.83
CA ALA A 100 22.37 -24.18 8.86
C ALA A 100 22.02 -24.55 7.41
N TYR A 101 21.86 -25.83 7.10
CA TYR A 101 21.38 -26.26 5.76
C TYR A 101 19.94 -25.82 5.50
N ALA A 102 19.06 -25.96 6.49
CA ALA A 102 17.66 -25.57 6.39
C ALA A 102 17.46 -24.08 6.11
N GLU A 103 18.19 -23.22 6.84
CA GLU A 103 18.14 -21.77 6.66
C GLU A 103 18.65 -21.31 5.29
N ASN A 104 19.50 -22.10 4.66
CA ASN A 104 20.04 -21.84 3.33
C ASN A 104 19.32 -22.60 2.20
N GLY A 105 18.17 -23.21 2.46
CA GLY A 105 17.32 -23.87 1.47
C GLY A 105 17.84 -25.22 0.98
N ASN A 106 18.88 -25.79 1.58
CA ASN A 106 19.45 -27.07 1.16
C ASN A 106 18.83 -28.26 1.92
N ILE A 107 17.56 -28.56 1.58
CA ILE A 107 16.78 -29.58 2.28
C ILE A 107 17.33 -30.98 2.06
N SER A 108 17.88 -31.28 0.89
CA SER A 108 18.47 -32.58 0.60
C SER A 108 19.61 -32.90 1.58
N LYS A 109 20.53 -31.95 1.80
CA LYS A 109 21.61 -32.11 2.77
C LYS A 109 21.11 -32.09 4.22
N ALA A 110 20.11 -31.28 4.54
CA ALA A 110 19.48 -31.31 5.87
C ALA A 110 18.90 -32.69 6.19
N ARG A 111 18.20 -33.32 5.22
CA ARG A 111 17.64 -34.67 5.34
C ARG A 111 18.75 -35.71 5.50
N GLU A 112 19.84 -35.61 4.75
CA GLU A 112 21.01 -36.49 4.85
C GLU A 112 21.66 -36.41 6.24
N VAL A 113 21.85 -35.20 6.76
CA VAL A 113 22.39 -34.96 8.11
C VAL A 113 21.44 -35.55 9.16
N PHE A 114 20.14 -35.31 9.05
CA PHE A 114 19.15 -35.86 9.97
C PHE A 114 19.12 -37.40 9.96
N ALA A 115 19.28 -38.03 8.79
CA ALA A 115 19.35 -39.48 8.66
C ALA A 115 20.59 -40.09 9.30
N LYS A 116 21.73 -39.35 9.24
CA LYS A 116 23.03 -39.79 9.81
C LYS A 116 23.17 -39.52 11.31
N MET A 117 22.19 -38.82 11.95
CA MET A 117 22.24 -38.55 13.37
C MET A 117 22.16 -39.86 14.20
N PRO A 118 23.13 -40.10 15.12
CA PRO A 118 23.12 -41.28 16.00
C PRO A 118 21.89 -41.34 16.93
N GLU A 119 21.54 -40.17 17.49
CA GLU A 119 20.38 -39.97 18.35
C GLU A 119 19.59 -38.77 17.88
N ARG A 120 18.29 -38.91 17.80
CA ARG A 120 17.37 -37.83 17.41
C ARG A 120 16.60 -37.34 18.62
N THR A 121 16.78 -36.06 18.94
CA THR A 121 16.08 -35.38 20.03
C THR A 121 14.87 -34.62 19.49
N THR A 122 13.92 -34.28 20.38
CA THR A 122 12.77 -33.41 20.06
C THR A 122 13.22 -32.13 19.32
N SER A 123 14.35 -31.53 19.74
CA SER A 123 14.94 -30.37 19.08
C SER A 123 15.36 -30.62 17.63
N SER A 124 15.96 -31.80 17.34
CA SER A 124 16.35 -32.15 15.97
C SER A 124 15.15 -32.42 15.06
N TYR A 125 14.10 -33.04 15.58
CA TYR A 125 12.83 -33.20 14.88
C TYR A 125 12.19 -31.84 14.58
N ASN A 126 12.10 -30.95 15.59
CA ASN A 126 11.54 -29.61 15.42
C ASN A 126 12.32 -28.78 14.38
N ALA A 127 13.66 -28.90 14.36
CA ALA A 127 14.51 -28.26 13.34
C ALA A 127 14.21 -28.79 11.93
N MET A 128 14.03 -30.12 11.76
CA MET A 128 13.71 -30.69 10.46
C MET A 128 12.27 -30.37 10.00
N ILE A 129 11.28 -30.38 10.90
CA ILE A 129 9.91 -29.93 10.62
C ILE A 129 9.92 -28.48 10.18
N THR A 130 10.68 -27.61 10.89
CA THR A 130 10.85 -26.19 10.49
C THR A 130 11.46 -26.05 9.10
N ALA A 131 12.45 -26.92 8.78
CA ALA A 131 13.07 -26.94 7.46
C ALA A 131 12.09 -27.27 6.36
N TYR A 132 11.26 -28.29 6.54
CA TYR A 132 10.21 -28.66 5.60
C TYR A 132 9.15 -27.56 5.44
N ASN A 133 8.71 -26.95 6.54
CA ASN A 133 7.73 -25.85 6.53
C ASN A 133 8.21 -24.63 5.76
N LYS A 134 9.49 -24.24 5.92
CA LYS A 134 10.08 -23.08 5.21
C LYS A 134 10.21 -23.30 3.70
N ASN A 135 10.43 -24.53 3.25
CA ASN A 135 10.66 -24.82 1.84
C ASN A 135 9.39 -25.17 1.04
N GLY A 136 8.27 -24.79 1.55
CA GLY A 136 7.05 -24.48 0.79
C GLY A 136 6.19 -25.64 0.27
N CYS A 137 6.72 -26.82 -0.03
CA CYS A 137 5.95 -27.92 -0.64
C CYS A 137 5.90 -29.21 0.20
N MET A 138 6.49 -29.18 1.40
CA MET A 138 6.77 -30.40 2.17
C MET A 138 6.08 -30.41 3.55
N VAL A 139 4.88 -29.84 3.65
CA VAL A 139 4.15 -29.82 4.93
C VAL A 139 3.60 -31.19 5.30
N ASP A 140 3.30 -32.01 4.31
CA ASP A 140 2.80 -33.38 4.56
C ASP A 140 3.95 -34.28 5.05
N GLU A 141 5.16 -34.15 4.50
CA GLU A 141 6.38 -34.82 5.03
C GLU A 141 6.75 -34.32 6.43
N ALA A 142 6.55 -33.01 6.69
CA ALA A 142 6.71 -32.46 8.03
C ALA A 142 5.72 -33.11 9.02
N TYR A 143 4.48 -33.35 8.58
CA TYR A 143 3.46 -33.99 9.38
C TYR A 143 3.75 -35.47 9.66
N GLU A 144 4.24 -36.21 8.68
CA GLU A 144 4.72 -37.59 8.87
C GLU A 144 5.84 -37.67 9.91
N LEU A 145 6.81 -36.73 9.83
CA LEU A 145 7.87 -36.64 10.82
C LEU A 145 7.33 -36.31 12.22
N PHE A 146 6.37 -35.40 12.30
CA PHE A 146 5.71 -35.04 13.54
C PHE A 146 4.98 -36.25 14.15
N CYS A 147 4.28 -37.04 13.35
CA CYS A 147 3.59 -38.24 13.79
C CYS A 147 4.57 -39.31 14.34
N ASN A 148 5.76 -39.39 13.75
CA ASN A 148 6.80 -40.36 14.14
C ASN A 148 7.63 -39.94 15.35
N MET A 149 7.37 -38.74 15.96
CA MET A 149 8.06 -38.32 17.17
C MET A 149 7.56 -39.14 18.38
N SER A 150 8.50 -39.69 19.15
CA SER A 150 8.20 -40.40 20.41
C SER A 150 7.74 -39.46 21.51
N GLU A 151 8.36 -38.28 21.58
CA GLU A 151 8.02 -37.21 22.52
C GLU A 151 7.79 -35.89 21.79
N ARG A 152 6.75 -35.16 22.16
CA ARG A 152 6.40 -33.87 21.57
C ARG A 152 6.33 -32.83 22.68
N ASP A 153 6.79 -31.61 22.38
CA ASP A 153 6.72 -30.44 23.28
C ASP A 153 5.87 -29.31 22.65
N ALA A 154 5.70 -28.22 23.39
CA ALA A 154 4.96 -27.04 22.90
C ALA A 154 5.50 -26.52 21.55
N VAL A 155 6.83 -26.61 21.34
CA VAL A 155 7.48 -26.14 20.12
C VAL A 155 7.13 -27.06 18.94
N SER A 156 7.06 -28.39 19.17
CA SER A 156 6.66 -29.37 18.15
C SER A 156 5.27 -29.06 17.59
N TYR A 157 4.29 -28.88 18.50
CA TYR A 157 2.92 -28.54 18.13
C TYR A 157 2.85 -27.18 17.43
N ALA A 158 3.46 -26.15 18.01
CA ALA A 158 3.46 -24.79 17.44
C ALA A 158 4.11 -24.75 16.05
N THR A 159 5.21 -25.49 15.85
CA THR A 159 5.91 -25.56 14.57
C THR A 159 5.03 -26.22 13.50
N MET A 160 4.31 -27.27 13.87
CA MET A 160 3.43 -27.98 12.93
C MET A 160 2.19 -27.12 12.59
N ILE A 161 1.56 -26.48 13.58
CA ILE A 161 0.47 -25.52 13.36
C ILE A 161 0.94 -24.41 12.43
N THR A 162 2.14 -23.84 12.66
CA THR A 162 2.74 -22.82 11.79
C THR A 162 2.86 -23.30 10.34
N GLY A 163 3.29 -24.55 10.15
CA GLY A 163 3.40 -25.16 8.82
C GLY A 163 2.07 -25.18 8.07
N PHE A 164 1.00 -25.70 8.68
CA PHE A 164 -0.31 -25.75 8.06
C PHE A 164 -0.93 -24.37 7.85
N VAL A 165 -0.80 -23.47 8.82
CA VAL A 165 -1.25 -22.07 8.70
C VAL A 165 -0.58 -21.35 7.52
N SER A 166 0.74 -21.53 7.35
CA SER A 166 1.49 -20.91 6.25
C SER A 166 1.04 -21.35 4.86
N LYS A 167 0.34 -22.51 4.79
CA LYS A 167 -0.24 -23.09 3.57
C LYS A 167 -1.75 -22.85 3.44
N GLY A 168 -2.33 -22.08 4.33
CA GLY A 168 -3.78 -21.83 4.33
C GLY A 168 -4.63 -23.04 4.73
N ARG A 169 -4.02 -24.16 5.20
CA ARG A 169 -4.72 -25.38 5.62
C ARG A 169 -5.18 -25.27 7.06
N PHE A 170 -6.08 -24.33 7.34
CA PHE A 170 -6.52 -23.99 8.68
C PHE A 170 -7.26 -25.12 9.39
N ASP A 171 -8.00 -25.97 8.66
CA ASP A 171 -8.73 -27.08 9.23
C ASP A 171 -7.78 -28.07 9.90
N LYS A 172 -6.67 -28.42 9.23
CA LYS A 172 -5.64 -29.29 9.82
C LYS A 172 -4.86 -28.62 10.95
N ALA A 173 -4.63 -27.30 10.85
CA ALA A 173 -4.01 -26.55 11.93
C ALA A 173 -4.87 -26.55 13.21
N LEU A 174 -6.19 -26.41 13.04
CA LEU A 174 -7.16 -26.46 14.13
C LEU A 174 -7.25 -27.88 14.74
N GLU A 175 -7.29 -28.91 13.92
CA GLU A 175 -7.26 -30.33 14.36
C GLU A 175 -6.05 -30.61 15.26
N ILE A 176 -4.85 -30.18 14.86
CA ILE A 176 -3.64 -30.34 15.69
C ILE A 176 -3.73 -29.50 16.97
N TYR A 177 -4.27 -28.30 16.91
CA TYR A 177 -4.46 -27.44 18.07
C TYR A 177 -5.41 -28.07 19.09
N GLU A 178 -6.53 -28.64 18.66
CA GLU A 178 -7.51 -29.31 19.51
C GLU A 178 -6.92 -30.56 20.16
N ASN A 179 -6.12 -31.32 19.41
CA ASN A 179 -5.42 -32.50 19.89
C ASN A 179 -4.16 -32.18 20.74
N THR A 180 -3.80 -30.91 20.86
CA THR A 180 -2.65 -30.51 21.71
C THR A 180 -3.00 -30.63 23.19
N PRO A 181 -2.19 -31.32 24.01
CA PRO A 181 -2.41 -31.40 25.45
C PRO A 181 -2.51 -30.01 26.08
N GLY A 182 -3.44 -29.82 27.04
CA GLY A 182 -3.73 -28.52 27.66
C GLY A 182 -2.50 -27.77 28.17
N LYS A 183 -1.53 -28.50 28.75
CA LYS A 183 -0.25 -27.93 29.25
C LYS A 183 0.63 -27.31 28.15
N TRP A 184 0.43 -27.66 26.87
CA TRP A 184 1.19 -27.15 25.73
C TRP A 184 0.38 -26.25 24.79
N ARG A 185 -0.96 -26.20 24.99
CA ARG A 185 -1.86 -25.45 24.14
C ARG A 185 -1.69 -23.94 24.34
N GLU A 186 -1.68 -23.51 25.57
CA GLU A 186 -1.65 -22.11 25.95
C GLU A 186 -0.32 -21.70 26.60
N PRO A 187 0.18 -20.47 26.33
CA PRO A 187 -0.30 -19.54 25.30
C PRO A 187 0.31 -19.76 23.90
N VAL A 188 1.34 -20.63 23.78
CA VAL A 188 2.22 -20.72 22.60
C VAL A 188 1.45 -21.12 21.34
N CYS A 189 0.73 -22.27 21.38
CA CYS A 189 0.02 -22.75 20.20
C CYS A 189 -1.18 -21.87 19.84
N SER A 190 -1.87 -21.34 20.86
CA SER A 190 -2.97 -20.38 20.68
C SER A 190 -2.49 -19.12 19.95
N ASN A 191 -1.35 -18.55 20.38
CA ASN A 191 -0.76 -17.36 19.74
C ASN A 191 -0.38 -17.58 18.27
N VAL A 192 0.13 -18.78 17.95
CA VAL A 192 0.46 -19.13 16.55
C VAL A 192 -0.80 -19.17 15.71
N LEU A 193 -1.86 -19.79 16.20
CA LEU A 193 -3.12 -19.93 15.47
C LEU A 193 -3.83 -18.57 15.30
N ILE A 194 -3.89 -17.76 16.37
CA ILE A 194 -4.42 -16.39 16.33
C ILE A 194 -3.68 -15.56 15.28
N ASN A 195 -2.34 -15.56 15.29
CA ASN A 195 -1.53 -14.83 14.30
C ASN A 195 -1.80 -15.30 12.86
N GLY A 196 -2.00 -16.61 12.69
CA GLY A 196 -2.37 -17.19 11.42
C GLY A 196 -3.71 -16.69 10.90
N TYR A 197 -4.74 -16.73 11.72
CA TYR A 197 -6.07 -16.24 11.35
C TYR A 197 -6.09 -14.73 11.11
N VAL A 198 -5.38 -13.94 11.92
CA VAL A 198 -5.23 -12.48 11.73
C VAL A 198 -4.59 -12.17 10.39
N LYS A 199 -3.51 -12.88 10.02
CA LYS A 199 -2.84 -12.70 8.71
C LYS A 199 -3.72 -13.11 7.53
N ALA A 200 -4.60 -14.08 7.72
CA ALA A 200 -5.54 -14.54 6.70
C ALA A 200 -6.83 -13.70 6.63
N GLY A 201 -6.94 -12.64 7.44
CA GLY A 201 -8.14 -11.80 7.49
C GLY A 201 -9.36 -12.46 8.16
N ARG A 202 -9.19 -13.62 8.81
CA ARG A 202 -10.27 -14.37 9.48
C ARG A 202 -10.36 -13.99 10.95
N LEU A 203 -10.70 -12.71 11.22
CA LEU A 203 -10.68 -12.16 12.57
C LEU A 203 -11.62 -12.91 13.54
N ASP A 204 -12.80 -13.31 13.11
CA ASP A 204 -13.79 -13.96 13.95
C ASP A 204 -13.27 -15.30 14.52
N MET A 205 -12.53 -16.06 13.72
CA MET A 205 -11.87 -17.29 14.16
C MET A 205 -10.78 -17.00 15.20
N ALA A 206 -10.00 -15.93 15.00
CA ALA A 206 -8.99 -15.49 15.95
C ALA A 206 -9.62 -15.08 17.29
N VAL A 207 -10.76 -14.38 17.25
CA VAL A 207 -11.54 -14.00 18.43
C VAL A 207 -12.00 -15.25 19.21
N GLY A 208 -12.55 -16.25 18.51
CA GLY A 208 -13.00 -17.50 19.14
C GLY A 208 -11.88 -18.22 19.89
N ILE A 209 -10.67 -18.31 19.31
CA ILE A 209 -9.51 -18.91 19.97
C ILE A 209 -9.09 -18.06 21.17
N PHE A 210 -9.03 -16.72 21.01
CA PHE A 210 -8.62 -15.82 22.08
C PHE A 210 -9.59 -15.86 23.28
N GLU A 211 -10.90 -15.88 23.02
CA GLU A 211 -11.91 -15.95 24.08
C GLU A 211 -11.88 -17.29 24.82
N GLY A 212 -11.57 -18.38 24.12
CA GLY A 212 -11.40 -19.70 24.70
C GLY A 212 -10.13 -19.89 25.55
N MET A 213 -9.17 -18.95 25.51
CA MET A 213 -7.94 -19.05 26.30
C MET A 213 -8.20 -18.77 27.78
N VAL A 214 -7.72 -19.66 28.64
CA VAL A 214 -7.71 -19.48 30.12
C VAL A 214 -6.58 -18.55 30.55
N GLN A 215 -5.38 -18.73 29.93
CA GLN A 215 -4.22 -17.91 30.25
C GLN A 215 -3.82 -17.10 29.00
N ARG A 216 -3.92 -15.77 29.11
CA ARG A 216 -3.55 -14.82 28.06
C ARG A 216 -2.30 -14.06 28.47
N ASP A 217 -1.26 -14.11 27.65
CA ASP A 217 -0.04 -13.33 27.84
C ASP A 217 -0.09 -12.01 27.05
N VAL A 218 0.91 -11.16 27.24
CA VAL A 218 1.02 -9.87 26.52
C VAL A 218 1.04 -10.07 25.01
N VAL A 219 1.56 -11.22 24.53
CA VAL A 219 1.61 -11.54 23.09
C VAL A 219 0.21 -11.82 22.56
N SER A 220 -0.60 -12.61 23.26
CA SER A 220 -1.99 -12.91 22.89
C SER A 220 -2.81 -11.63 22.73
N TRP A 221 -2.74 -10.74 23.70
CA TRP A 221 -3.40 -9.44 23.68
C TRP A 221 -2.90 -8.58 22.51
N SER A 222 -1.58 -8.50 22.29
CA SER A 222 -0.98 -7.71 21.22
C SER A 222 -1.39 -8.20 19.84
N LEU A 223 -1.49 -9.52 19.63
CA LEU A 223 -1.94 -10.11 18.37
C LEU A 223 -3.40 -9.77 18.08
N MET A 224 -4.26 -9.75 19.09
CA MET A 224 -5.67 -9.37 18.91
C MET A 224 -5.83 -7.88 18.63
N VAL A 225 -5.08 -7.02 19.33
CA VAL A 225 -5.04 -5.58 19.04
C VAL A 225 -4.59 -5.34 17.60
N ASP A 226 -3.54 -6.03 17.12
CA ASP A 226 -3.07 -5.97 15.73
C ASP A 226 -4.13 -6.47 14.73
N GLY A 227 -4.82 -7.55 15.07
CA GLY A 227 -5.90 -8.12 14.27
C GLY A 227 -7.06 -7.14 14.05
N TYR A 228 -7.54 -6.52 15.14
CA TYR A 228 -8.59 -5.51 15.05
C TYR A 228 -8.12 -4.25 14.30
N CYS A 229 -6.88 -3.78 14.50
CA CYS A 229 -6.32 -2.65 13.78
C CYS A 229 -6.23 -2.95 12.26
N LYS A 230 -5.81 -4.15 11.87
CA LYS A 230 -5.71 -4.56 10.45
C LYS A 230 -7.06 -4.68 9.77
N SER A 231 -8.09 -5.07 10.52
CA SER A 231 -9.47 -5.20 10.03
C SER A 231 -10.25 -3.88 10.05
N GLY A 232 -9.60 -2.76 10.38
CA GLY A 232 -10.26 -1.45 10.45
C GLY A 232 -11.15 -1.24 11.69
N ARG A 233 -11.26 -2.23 12.59
CA ARG A 233 -12.12 -2.18 13.79
C ARG A 233 -11.37 -1.52 14.96
N ILE A 234 -11.02 -0.24 14.81
CA ILE A 234 -10.12 0.47 15.71
C ILE A 234 -10.71 0.66 17.12
N MET A 235 -12.03 0.80 17.23
CA MET A 235 -12.69 1.00 18.51
C MET A 235 -12.65 -0.25 19.37
N GLU A 236 -12.75 -1.43 18.77
CA GLU A 236 -12.60 -2.72 19.46
C GLU A 236 -11.13 -2.97 19.83
N ALA A 237 -10.20 -2.62 18.95
CA ALA A 237 -8.77 -2.65 19.28
C ALA A 237 -8.48 -1.79 20.50
N ARG A 238 -9.05 -0.58 20.58
CA ARG A 238 -8.91 0.33 21.72
C ARG A 238 -9.48 -0.27 23.00
N LYS A 239 -10.67 -0.86 22.95
CA LYS A 239 -11.29 -1.52 24.12
C LYS A 239 -10.42 -2.66 24.67
N LEU A 240 -9.80 -3.43 23.77
CA LEU A 240 -8.88 -4.51 24.18
C LEU A 240 -7.59 -3.93 24.77
N PHE A 241 -7.02 -2.93 24.12
CA PHE A 241 -5.83 -2.25 24.61
C PHE A 241 -6.01 -1.66 26.02
N ASP A 242 -7.16 -1.06 26.28
CA ASP A 242 -7.48 -0.49 27.60
C ASP A 242 -7.69 -1.56 28.69
N LYS A 243 -8.13 -2.77 28.32
CA LYS A 243 -8.25 -3.93 29.23
C LYS A 243 -6.92 -4.61 29.58
N MET A 244 -5.84 -4.30 28.85
CA MET A 244 -4.54 -4.91 29.14
C MET A 244 -3.98 -4.42 30.46
N VAL A 245 -3.60 -5.37 31.34
CA VAL A 245 -2.95 -5.07 32.63
C VAL A 245 -1.51 -4.56 32.40
N GLU A 246 -0.78 -5.24 31.53
CA GLU A 246 0.58 -4.86 31.15
C GLU A 246 0.64 -4.55 29.67
N ARG A 247 1.24 -3.41 29.33
CA ARG A 247 1.44 -2.96 27.95
C ARG A 247 2.94 -2.85 27.66
N ASN A 248 3.40 -3.49 26.60
CA ASN A 248 4.77 -3.34 26.12
C ASN A 248 4.84 -2.33 24.98
N VAL A 249 6.08 -1.97 24.58
CA VAL A 249 6.33 -1.03 23.48
C VAL A 249 5.66 -1.48 22.19
N VAL A 250 5.62 -2.80 21.93
CA VAL A 250 4.99 -3.35 20.71
C VAL A 250 3.49 -3.05 20.69
N THR A 251 2.79 -3.26 21.81
CA THR A 251 1.34 -3.03 21.91
C THR A 251 1.00 -1.54 21.71
N TRP A 252 1.74 -0.65 22.37
CA TRP A 252 1.59 0.80 22.20
C TRP A 252 1.77 1.19 20.74
N THR A 253 2.85 0.72 20.11
CA THR A 253 3.17 1.04 18.72
C THR A 253 2.12 0.48 17.76
N THR A 254 1.61 -0.73 18.01
CA THR A 254 0.56 -1.34 17.20
C THR A 254 -0.71 -0.49 17.23
N MET A 255 -1.11 -0.03 18.43
CA MET A 255 -2.31 0.79 18.57
C MET A 255 -2.14 2.19 17.93
N ILE A 256 -0.99 2.84 18.13
CA ILE A 256 -0.66 4.11 17.47
C ILE A 256 -0.72 3.95 15.95
N ASN A 257 -0.08 2.92 15.40
CA ASN A 257 -0.12 2.64 13.95
C ASN A 257 -1.53 2.32 13.44
N GLY A 258 -2.35 1.64 14.25
CA GLY A 258 -3.75 1.39 13.95
C GLY A 258 -4.52 2.71 13.74
N TYR A 259 -4.42 3.63 14.68
CA TYR A 259 -5.04 4.96 14.55
C TYR A 259 -4.52 5.73 13.34
N LEU A 260 -3.18 5.71 13.10
CA LEU A 260 -2.57 6.42 11.98
C LEU A 260 -3.06 5.89 10.61
N LYS A 261 -3.21 4.57 10.48
CA LYS A 261 -3.73 3.96 9.24
C LYS A 261 -5.18 4.36 8.95
N MET A 262 -5.99 4.49 10.01
CA MET A 262 -7.40 4.86 9.89
C MET A 262 -7.61 6.38 9.80
N GLY A 263 -6.53 7.18 9.82
CA GLY A 263 -6.62 8.63 9.74
C GLY A 263 -6.96 9.34 11.07
N TYR A 264 -7.09 8.60 12.19
CA TYR A 264 -7.37 9.17 13.52
C TYR A 264 -6.08 9.72 14.16
N LEU A 265 -5.54 10.79 13.56
CA LEU A 265 -4.24 11.34 13.91
C LEU A 265 -4.19 11.88 15.36
N ILE A 266 -5.25 12.57 15.79
CA ILE A 266 -5.36 13.17 17.14
C ILE A 266 -5.32 12.09 18.23
N ASP A 267 -6.05 10.99 18.01
CA ASP A 267 -6.09 9.87 18.94
C ASP A 267 -4.74 9.13 19.02
N GLY A 268 -4.07 8.97 17.84
CA GLY A 268 -2.71 8.43 17.77
C GLY A 268 -1.71 9.28 18.56
N PHE A 269 -1.77 10.60 18.44
CA PHE A 269 -0.96 11.53 19.22
C PHE A 269 -1.30 11.49 20.72
N GLY A 270 -2.59 11.42 21.07
CA GLY A 270 -3.06 11.26 22.43
C GLY A 270 -2.49 10.00 23.11
N LEU A 271 -2.50 8.88 22.38
CA LEU A 271 -1.89 7.62 22.84
C LEU A 271 -0.37 7.72 23.01
N PHE A 272 0.32 8.37 22.08
CA PHE A 272 1.76 8.60 22.22
C PHE A 272 2.07 9.44 23.48
N SER A 273 1.28 10.48 23.74
CA SER A 273 1.40 11.33 24.93
C SER A 273 1.10 10.54 26.21
N ALA A 274 0.12 9.63 26.20
CA ALA A 274 -0.22 8.74 27.30
C ALA A 274 0.90 7.73 27.59
N MET A 275 1.46 7.12 26.55
CA MET A 275 2.60 6.20 26.68
C MET A 275 3.81 6.87 27.36
N ARG A 276 4.05 8.15 27.05
CA ARG A 276 5.09 8.96 27.70
C ARG A 276 4.84 9.16 29.19
N LYS A 277 3.58 9.39 29.59
CA LYS A 277 3.18 9.63 31.00
C LYS A 277 3.22 8.34 31.84
N GLU A 278 2.72 7.22 31.29
CA GLU A 278 2.57 5.96 32.04
C GLU A 278 3.93 5.37 32.48
N LYS A 279 4.99 5.58 31.72
CA LYS A 279 6.35 5.07 32.03
C LYS A 279 7.20 6.03 32.88
N GLY A 280 6.66 7.12 33.39
CA GLY A 280 7.41 8.10 34.20
C GLY A 280 8.56 8.77 33.43
N VAL A 281 8.56 8.67 32.11
CA VAL A 281 9.59 9.22 31.23
C VAL A 281 9.22 10.66 30.94
N LEU A 282 9.65 11.56 31.80
CA LEU A 282 9.75 12.99 31.48
C LEU A 282 10.69 13.11 30.28
N VAL A 283 10.12 13.40 29.11
CA VAL A 283 10.89 13.55 27.87
C VAL A 283 11.53 14.93 27.86
N ASN A 284 12.63 15.06 28.55
CA ASN A 284 13.72 15.93 28.16
C ASN A 284 14.45 15.27 26.95
N SER A 285 15.10 16.03 26.10
CA SER A 285 15.84 15.54 24.92
C SER A 285 16.72 14.32 25.17
N THR A 286 17.24 14.16 26.39
CA THR A 286 18.04 13.01 26.88
C THR A 286 17.24 11.71 27.07
N THR A 287 15.95 11.77 27.37
CA THR A 287 15.11 10.58 27.62
C THR A 287 14.48 10.04 26.34
N LEU A 288 14.33 10.86 25.32
CA LEU A 288 14.06 10.40 23.96
C LEU A 288 15.19 9.47 23.48
N THR A 289 16.44 9.82 23.78
CA THR A 289 17.63 9.01 23.44
C THR A 289 17.60 7.63 24.09
N LEU A 290 17.27 7.52 25.38
CA LEU A 290 17.28 6.24 26.12
C LEU A 290 16.11 5.31 25.74
N GLY A 291 14.94 5.86 25.32
CA GLY A 291 13.80 5.06 24.87
C GLY A 291 13.91 4.63 23.40
N PHE A 292 14.59 5.39 22.55
CA PHE A 292 14.78 5.10 21.14
C PHE A 292 15.97 4.17 20.86
N GLU A 293 16.93 4.03 21.78
CA GLU A 293 18.04 3.11 21.62
C GLU A 293 17.60 1.66 21.39
N PHE A 294 16.40 1.30 21.86
CA PHE A 294 15.91 -0.09 21.82
C PHE A 294 14.79 -0.35 20.80
N CYS A 295 14.21 0.66 20.14
CA CYS A 295 13.07 0.43 19.25
C CYS A 295 13.01 1.34 18.02
N VAL A 296 13.75 0.95 16.97
CA VAL A 296 13.69 1.57 15.63
C VAL A 296 12.24 1.63 15.12
N PHE A 297 11.46 0.60 15.42
CA PHE A 297 10.07 0.50 15.00
C PHE A 297 9.17 1.61 15.58
N LEU A 298 9.35 1.97 16.85
CA LEU A 298 8.63 3.08 17.47
C LEU A 298 9.06 4.42 16.87
N GLY A 299 10.37 4.62 16.65
CA GLY A 299 10.91 5.81 15.99
C GLY A 299 10.30 6.02 14.60
N ASN A 300 10.23 4.96 13.80
CA ASN A 300 9.62 4.98 12.47
C ASN A 300 8.12 5.35 12.52
N SER A 301 7.38 4.82 13.51
CA SER A 301 5.96 5.14 13.69
C SER A 301 5.74 6.62 14.04
N ILE A 302 6.59 7.18 14.89
CA ILE A 302 6.52 8.59 15.28
C ILE A 302 6.90 9.51 14.11
N ILE A 303 7.95 9.17 13.35
CA ILE A 303 8.32 9.90 12.13
C ILE A 303 7.14 9.93 11.16
N THR A 304 6.55 8.75 10.88
CA THR A 304 5.38 8.65 10.00
C THR A 304 4.21 9.48 10.51
N MET A 305 3.96 9.48 11.81
CA MET A 305 2.92 10.29 12.44
C MET A 305 3.16 11.79 12.21
N TYR A 306 4.33 12.31 12.53
CA TYR A 306 4.64 13.72 12.33
C TYR A 306 4.59 14.13 10.86
N CYS A 307 5.06 13.28 9.95
CA CYS A 307 4.95 13.52 8.50
C CYS A 307 3.50 13.64 8.06
N ARG A 308 2.59 12.78 8.55
CA ARG A 308 1.15 12.89 8.22
C ARG A 308 0.47 14.14 8.78
N PHE A 309 1.03 14.76 9.83
CA PHE A 309 0.57 16.06 10.35
C PHE A 309 1.20 17.26 9.63
N GLY A 310 2.03 17.05 8.61
CA GLY A 310 2.80 18.13 7.98
C GLY A 310 3.91 18.70 8.85
N CYS A 311 4.20 18.04 9.98
CA CYS A 311 5.20 18.51 10.96
C CYS A 311 6.58 17.91 10.66
N THR A 312 7.13 18.15 9.46
CA THR A 312 8.41 17.60 8.99
C THR A 312 9.58 18.00 9.91
N GLY A 313 9.57 19.19 10.50
CA GLY A 313 10.57 19.63 11.48
C GLY A 313 10.64 18.74 12.72
N SER A 314 9.49 18.33 13.28
CA SER A 314 9.42 17.40 14.41
C SER A 314 9.84 15.99 14.00
N ALA A 315 9.50 15.55 12.78
CA ALA A 315 9.93 14.28 12.23
C ALA A 315 11.48 14.20 12.10
N ASN A 316 12.11 15.28 11.62
CA ASN A 316 13.56 15.41 11.54
C ASN A 316 14.22 15.30 12.94
N LEU A 317 13.69 16.00 13.95
CA LEU A 317 14.22 15.89 15.31
C LEU A 317 14.19 14.47 15.84
N VAL A 318 13.08 13.75 15.65
CA VAL A 318 12.97 12.34 16.05
C VAL A 318 13.99 11.49 15.29
N PHE A 319 14.11 11.69 13.99
CA PHE A 319 15.06 10.98 13.16
C PHE A 319 16.51 11.21 13.62
N ASP A 320 16.89 12.46 13.91
CA ASP A 320 18.25 12.78 14.35
C ASP A 320 18.58 12.17 15.72
N LEU A 321 17.59 12.11 16.63
CA LEU A 321 17.72 11.49 17.94
C LEU A 321 17.82 9.96 17.89
N MET A 322 17.40 9.30 16.81
CA MET A 322 17.54 7.85 16.66
C MET A 322 19.00 7.43 16.53
N THR A 323 19.48 6.59 17.43
CA THR A 323 20.87 6.04 17.40
C THR A 323 21.07 5.03 16.28
N ARG A 324 20.03 4.26 15.96
CA ARG A 324 19.99 3.33 14.83
C ARG A 324 18.88 3.73 13.88
N LYS A 325 19.23 3.87 12.61
CA LYS A 325 18.31 4.20 11.52
C LYS A 325 18.32 3.07 10.51
N ASP A 326 17.18 2.51 10.22
CA ASP A 326 17.02 1.51 9.15
C ASP A 326 16.49 2.15 7.85
N LEU A 327 16.31 1.34 6.81
CA LEU A 327 15.76 1.81 5.53
C LEU A 327 14.38 2.43 5.69
N VAL A 328 13.56 1.90 6.62
CA VAL A 328 12.21 2.41 6.87
C VAL A 328 12.26 3.80 7.49
N SER A 329 13.21 4.06 8.41
CA SER A 329 13.40 5.40 9.01
C SER A 329 13.68 6.46 7.94
N TRP A 330 14.62 6.16 7.04
CA TRP A 330 14.99 7.05 5.94
C TRP A 330 13.83 7.25 4.97
N ASN A 331 13.22 6.17 4.50
CA ASN A 331 12.12 6.21 3.53
C ASN A 331 10.90 6.94 4.08
N SER A 332 10.56 6.75 5.38
CA SER A 332 9.43 7.45 6.01
C SER A 332 9.65 8.97 6.07
N LEU A 333 10.88 9.39 6.40
CA LEU A 333 11.22 10.82 6.46
C LEU A 333 11.25 11.44 5.05
N ILE A 334 11.88 10.77 4.08
CA ILE A 334 11.91 11.21 2.68
C ILE A 334 10.50 11.35 2.14
N MET A 335 9.62 10.35 2.36
CA MET A 335 8.22 10.41 1.94
C MET A 335 7.48 11.58 2.59
N GLY A 336 7.73 11.86 3.87
CA GLY A 336 7.13 13.01 4.57
C GLY A 336 7.50 14.34 3.93
N HIS A 337 8.77 14.56 3.58
CA HIS A 337 9.20 15.76 2.87
C HIS A 337 8.63 15.83 1.44
N VAL A 338 8.49 14.68 0.74
CA VAL A 338 7.83 14.62 -0.57
C VAL A 338 6.36 15.04 -0.47
N GLN A 339 5.62 14.55 0.54
CA GLN A 339 4.21 14.90 0.74
C GLN A 339 3.98 16.38 1.03
N GLU A 340 4.91 17.02 1.76
CA GLU A 340 4.88 18.46 2.05
C GLU A 340 5.50 19.33 0.93
N ASN A 341 5.76 18.72 -0.24
CA ASN A 341 6.36 19.38 -1.40
C ASN A 341 7.76 20.00 -1.15
N GLU A 342 8.46 19.51 -0.12
CA GLU A 342 9.82 19.92 0.24
C GLU A 342 10.87 19.04 -0.50
N ILE A 343 10.82 19.02 -1.83
CA ILE A 343 11.54 18.03 -2.65
C ILE A 343 13.07 18.13 -2.52
N GLU A 344 13.62 19.33 -2.37
CA GLU A 344 15.07 19.49 -2.23
C GLU A 344 15.58 18.89 -0.92
N LYS A 345 14.84 19.07 0.19
CA LYS A 345 15.18 18.43 1.47
C LYS A 345 15.06 16.89 1.40
N ALA A 346 14.02 16.40 0.73
CA ALA A 346 13.87 14.97 0.47
C ALA A 346 15.07 14.43 -0.32
N TYR A 347 15.54 15.15 -1.33
CA TYR A 347 16.69 14.75 -2.14
C TYR A 347 18.01 14.79 -1.36
N GLU A 348 18.22 15.81 -0.50
CA GLU A 348 19.38 15.83 0.40
C GLU A 348 19.44 14.62 1.33
N LEU A 349 18.29 14.22 1.90
CA LEU A 349 18.18 13.02 2.72
C LEU A 349 18.47 11.75 1.91
N PHE A 350 17.92 11.67 0.70
CA PHE A 350 18.16 10.55 -0.21
C PHE A 350 19.66 10.42 -0.56
N GLU A 351 20.36 11.53 -0.84
CA GLU A 351 21.81 11.50 -1.11
C GLU A 351 22.60 11.02 0.11
N ARG A 352 22.24 11.47 1.32
CA ARG A 352 22.88 11.09 2.59
C ARG A 352 22.58 9.65 3.01
N MET A 353 21.59 8.99 2.40
CA MET A 353 21.18 7.64 2.76
C MET A 353 22.31 6.63 2.47
N PRO A 354 22.78 5.85 3.47
CA PRO A 354 23.93 4.95 3.30
C PRO A 354 23.71 3.83 2.28
N ARG A 355 22.49 3.34 2.19
CA ARG A 355 22.06 2.30 1.25
C ARG A 355 20.67 2.64 0.75
N LYS A 356 20.50 2.66 -0.56
CA LYS A 356 19.25 2.95 -1.24
C LYS A 356 18.59 1.66 -1.70
N ASP A 357 17.31 1.50 -1.40
CA ASP A 357 16.47 0.39 -1.89
C ASP A 357 15.50 0.88 -2.96
N ILE A 358 14.74 -0.04 -3.53
CA ILE A 358 13.73 0.26 -4.56
C ILE A 358 12.75 1.34 -4.07
N VAL A 359 12.32 1.26 -2.80
CA VAL A 359 11.37 2.21 -2.20
C VAL A 359 11.94 3.62 -2.14
N SER A 360 13.22 3.78 -1.75
CA SER A 360 13.87 5.11 -1.72
C SER A 360 13.98 5.74 -3.11
N TRP A 361 14.35 4.96 -4.13
CA TRP A 361 14.42 5.43 -5.51
C TRP A 361 13.04 5.81 -6.04
N THR A 362 12.03 4.95 -5.89
CA THR A 362 10.66 5.20 -6.38
C THR A 362 10.00 6.38 -5.67
N THR A 363 10.23 6.56 -4.36
CA THR A 363 9.73 7.72 -3.61
C THR A 363 10.28 9.03 -4.15
N MET A 364 11.58 9.09 -4.45
CA MET A 364 12.20 10.31 -5.02
C MET A 364 11.75 10.56 -6.46
N ILE A 365 11.62 9.51 -7.28
CA ILE A 365 11.10 9.61 -8.65
C ILE A 365 9.67 10.17 -8.61
N MET A 366 8.81 9.63 -7.74
CA MET A 366 7.45 10.11 -7.53
C MET A 366 7.43 11.58 -7.10
N GLY A 367 8.30 11.97 -6.15
CA GLY A 367 8.40 13.35 -5.68
C GLY A 367 8.78 14.33 -6.79
N PHE A 368 9.81 14.04 -7.60
CA PHE A 368 10.18 14.87 -8.73
C PHE A 368 9.10 14.90 -9.83
N SER A 369 8.45 13.78 -10.11
CA SER A 369 7.35 13.71 -11.07
C SER A 369 6.17 14.59 -10.62
N GLY A 370 5.74 14.48 -9.35
CA GLY A 370 4.63 15.26 -8.80
C GLY A 370 4.86 16.77 -8.77
N THR A 371 6.13 17.21 -8.78
CA THR A 371 6.51 18.64 -8.86
C THR A 371 6.82 19.12 -10.29
N GLY A 372 6.60 18.28 -11.29
CA GLY A 372 6.89 18.60 -12.70
C GLY A 372 8.37 18.61 -13.06
N GLN A 373 9.27 18.17 -12.17
CA GLN A 373 10.72 18.07 -12.45
C GLN A 373 11.06 16.74 -13.13
N THR A 374 10.43 16.49 -14.28
CA THR A 374 10.50 15.22 -15.00
C THR A 374 11.91 14.83 -15.42
N ASP A 375 12.74 15.78 -15.83
CA ASP A 375 14.13 15.51 -16.22
C ASP A 375 14.93 14.87 -15.08
N ARG A 376 14.70 15.36 -13.85
CA ARG A 376 15.35 14.81 -12.64
C ARG A 376 14.79 13.43 -12.30
N ALA A 377 13.48 13.23 -12.43
CA ALA A 377 12.83 11.94 -12.23
C ALA A 377 13.39 10.89 -13.20
N VAL A 378 13.47 11.21 -14.50
CA VAL A 378 14.03 10.34 -15.54
C VAL A 378 15.52 10.04 -15.28
N LYS A 379 16.30 11.05 -14.87
CA LYS A 379 17.71 10.86 -14.52
C LYS A 379 17.87 9.86 -13.37
N LEU A 380 17.08 10.00 -12.30
CA LEU A 380 17.09 9.06 -11.18
C LEU A 380 16.69 7.65 -11.60
N PHE A 381 15.62 7.51 -12.38
CA PHE A 381 15.20 6.21 -12.90
C PHE A 381 16.31 5.54 -13.72
N ARG A 382 17.01 6.29 -14.59
CA ARG A 382 18.14 5.74 -15.37
C ARG A 382 19.30 5.29 -14.48
N MET A 383 19.56 6.01 -13.38
CA MET A 383 20.60 5.69 -12.40
C MET A 383 20.24 4.53 -11.48
N MET A 384 18.98 4.18 -11.37
CA MET A 384 18.50 3.09 -10.50
C MET A 384 19.10 1.75 -10.92
N PRO A 385 19.77 0.99 -10.00
CA PRO A 385 20.48 -0.23 -10.34
C PRO A 385 19.59 -1.35 -10.86
N GLU A 386 18.47 -1.58 -10.20
CA GLU A 386 17.47 -2.58 -10.54
C GLU A 386 16.12 -1.88 -10.75
N LYS A 387 15.49 -2.16 -11.89
CA LYS A 387 14.20 -1.57 -12.28
C LYS A 387 13.16 -2.66 -12.31
N ASP A 388 12.30 -2.68 -11.30
CA ASP A 388 11.15 -3.56 -11.24
C ASP A 388 9.92 -2.93 -11.90
N ASP A 389 8.80 -3.65 -11.93
CA ASP A 389 7.51 -3.19 -12.42
C ASP A 389 7.02 -1.92 -11.69
N VAL A 390 7.25 -1.85 -10.37
CA VAL A 390 6.87 -0.68 -9.55
C VAL A 390 7.59 0.57 -9.99
N ALA A 391 8.90 0.49 -10.27
CA ALA A 391 9.69 1.64 -10.72
C ALA A 391 9.19 2.18 -12.07
N TRP A 392 8.87 1.29 -13.02
CA TRP A 392 8.27 1.68 -14.30
C TRP A 392 6.89 2.31 -14.11
N THR A 393 6.04 1.71 -13.27
CA THR A 393 4.70 2.23 -12.97
C THR A 393 4.75 3.64 -12.39
N VAL A 394 5.67 3.90 -11.45
CA VAL A 394 5.83 5.24 -10.84
C VAL A 394 6.23 6.29 -11.87
N VAL A 395 7.14 5.99 -12.80
CA VAL A 395 7.52 6.93 -13.86
C VAL A 395 6.36 7.19 -14.82
N ILE A 396 5.69 6.13 -15.28
CA ILE A 396 4.53 6.25 -16.19
C ILE A 396 3.41 7.06 -15.54
N SER A 397 3.02 6.72 -14.30
CA SER A 397 1.99 7.45 -13.55
C SER A 397 2.39 8.91 -13.28
N GLY A 398 3.68 9.15 -13.05
CA GLY A 398 4.22 10.50 -12.90
C GLY A 398 4.01 11.36 -14.14
N PHE A 399 4.28 10.84 -15.35
CA PHE A 399 3.99 11.54 -16.60
C PHE A 399 2.50 11.76 -16.81
N VAL A 400 1.66 10.79 -16.43
CA VAL A 400 0.19 10.93 -16.51
C VAL A 400 -0.31 12.06 -15.59
N SER A 401 0.24 12.17 -14.37
CA SER A 401 -0.19 13.18 -13.39
C SER A 401 0.12 14.63 -13.78
N ILE A 402 1.11 14.85 -14.63
CA ILE A 402 1.48 16.15 -15.20
C ILE A 402 0.98 16.35 -16.63
N GLU A 403 0.03 15.50 -17.05
CA GLU A 403 -0.63 15.56 -18.37
C GLU A 403 0.30 15.35 -19.58
N MET A 404 1.51 14.80 -19.37
CA MET A 404 2.43 14.44 -20.43
C MET A 404 2.12 13.04 -20.99
N TYR A 405 0.95 12.88 -21.57
CA TYR A 405 0.41 11.57 -21.95
C TYR A 405 1.25 10.85 -23.01
N GLU A 406 1.78 11.56 -24.01
CA GLU A 406 2.62 10.98 -25.06
C GLU A 406 3.90 10.35 -24.49
N GLU A 407 4.54 11.02 -23.53
CA GLU A 407 5.70 10.49 -22.84
C GLU A 407 5.33 9.25 -22.02
N ALA A 408 4.19 9.25 -21.34
CA ALA A 408 3.71 8.08 -20.59
C ALA A 408 3.57 6.85 -21.51
N PHE A 409 2.99 6.99 -22.71
CA PHE A 409 2.88 5.91 -23.69
C PHE A 409 4.24 5.47 -24.25
N ARG A 410 5.17 6.42 -24.44
CA ARG A 410 6.54 6.10 -24.88
C ARG A 410 7.26 5.25 -23.83
N TRP A 411 7.18 5.63 -22.56
CA TRP A 411 7.76 4.87 -21.46
C TRP A 411 7.11 3.49 -21.30
N PHE A 412 5.81 3.39 -21.50
CA PHE A 412 5.13 2.09 -21.53
C PHE A 412 5.65 1.18 -22.66
N THR A 413 5.85 1.74 -23.84
CA THR A 413 6.44 1.00 -24.96
C THR A 413 7.85 0.51 -24.63
N GLU A 414 8.67 1.35 -23.98
CA GLU A 414 10.02 0.95 -23.53
C GLU A 414 9.95 -0.16 -22.45
N MET A 415 9.00 -0.06 -21.50
CA MET A 415 8.74 -1.11 -20.49
C MET A 415 8.48 -2.47 -21.16
N LEU A 416 7.60 -2.51 -22.16
CA LEU A 416 7.29 -3.73 -22.91
C LEU A 416 8.51 -4.26 -23.71
N GLN A 417 9.30 -3.38 -24.31
CA GLN A 417 10.55 -3.75 -25.03
C GLN A 417 11.58 -4.36 -24.08
N LYS A 418 11.62 -3.93 -22.82
CA LYS A 418 12.46 -4.51 -21.77
C LYS A 418 11.89 -5.79 -21.18
N SER A 419 10.77 -6.29 -21.69
CA SER A 419 10.06 -7.49 -21.21
C SER A 419 9.63 -7.40 -19.74
N VAL A 420 9.45 -6.18 -19.21
CA VAL A 420 8.85 -5.97 -17.90
C VAL A 420 7.34 -6.02 -18.05
N LYS A 421 6.68 -6.83 -17.21
CA LYS A 421 5.23 -7.00 -17.27
C LYS A 421 4.55 -5.83 -16.55
N PRO A 422 3.61 -5.12 -17.23
CA PRO A 422 2.79 -4.11 -16.56
C PRO A 422 1.86 -4.77 -15.52
N ASP A 423 1.59 -4.06 -14.46
CA ASP A 423 0.59 -4.40 -13.45
C ASP A 423 -0.75 -3.69 -13.73
N SER A 424 -1.77 -3.95 -12.90
CA SER A 424 -3.07 -3.29 -13.01
C SER A 424 -2.98 -1.78 -12.82
N HIS A 425 -2.04 -1.31 -12.01
CA HIS A 425 -1.79 0.11 -11.75
C HIS A 425 -1.24 0.83 -12.99
N THR A 426 -0.27 0.22 -13.69
CA THR A 426 0.28 0.73 -14.95
C THR A 426 -0.84 0.89 -15.99
N LEU A 427 -1.65 -0.16 -16.18
CA LEU A 427 -2.72 -0.15 -17.19
C LEU A 427 -3.81 0.87 -16.83
N SER A 428 -4.22 0.95 -15.56
CA SER A 428 -5.20 1.93 -15.09
C SER A 428 -4.73 3.37 -15.28
N SER A 429 -3.44 3.65 -15.05
CA SER A 429 -2.84 4.97 -15.29
C SER A 429 -2.87 5.35 -16.77
N LEU A 430 -2.51 4.42 -17.67
CA LEU A 430 -2.53 4.65 -19.11
C LEU A 430 -3.95 4.76 -19.68
N LEU A 431 -4.91 4.02 -19.15
CA LEU A 431 -6.33 4.17 -19.48
C LEU A 431 -6.84 5.55 -19.06
N SER A 432 -6.40 6.05 -17.88
CA SER A 432 -6.72 7.42 -17.45
C SER A 432 -6.09 8.47 -18.38
N ALA A 433 -4.86 8.24 -18.84
CA ALA A 433 -4.22 9.09 -19.85
C ALA A 433 -5.02 9.12 -21.15
N SER A 434 -5.43 7.94 -21.67
CA SER A 434 -6.28 7.83 -22.85
C SER A 434 -7.62 8.52 -22.70
N ALA A 435 -8.24 8.40 -21.52
CA ALA A 435 -9.50 9.04 -21.16
C ALA A 435 -9.39 10.57 -21.14
N ASN A 436 -8.31 11.09 -20.55
CA ASN A 436 -8.11 12.54 -20.41
C ASN A 436 -7.66 13.20 -21.73
N SER A 437 -6.91 12.48 -22.56
CA SER A 437 -6.56 12.93 -23.91
C SER A 437 -7.68 12.68 -24.93
N ALA A 438 -8.76 11.98 -24.57
CA ALA A 438 -9.87 11.56 -25.45
C ALA A 438 -9.39 10.78 -26.70
N ILE A 439 -8.30 10.02 -26.61
CA ILE A 439 -7.75 9.22 -27.71
C ILE A 439 -8.19 7.76 -27.56
N LEU A 440 -9.28 7.42 -28.25
CA LEU A 440 -9.89 6.08 -28.18
C LEU A 440 -8.91 4.97 -28.63
N SER A 441 -8.13 5.19 -29.68
CA SER A 441 -7.20 4.19 -30.23
C SER A 441 -6.15 3.73 -29.21
N ASN A 442 -5.61 4.66 -28.40
CA ASN A 442 -4.66 4.33 -27.36
C ASN A 442 -5.33 3.48 -26.26
N GLY A 443 -6.54 3.86 -25.84
CA GLY A 443 -7.32 3.11 -24.87
C GLY A 443 -7.62 1.68 -25.32
N GLN A 444 -7.97 1.49 -26.60
CA GLN A 444 -8.20 0.17 -27.17
C GLN A 444 -6.92 -0.69 -27.21
N GLN A 445 -5.78 -0.09 -27.50
CA GLN A 445 -4.49 -0.80 -27.46
C GLN A 445 -4.18 -1.27 -26.03
N ILE A 446 -4.41 -0.44 -25.01
CA ILE A 446 -4.23 -0.83 -23.60
C ILE A 446 -5.23 -1.91 -23.19
N HIS A 447 -6.48 -1.85 -23.66
CA HIS A 447 -7.47 -2.91 -23.42
C HIS A 447 -6.99 -4.27 -23.98
N VAL A 448 -6.46 -4.29 -25.21
CA VAL A 448 -5.86 -5.49 -25.80
C VAL A 448 -4.66 -6.00 -24.96
N GLN A 449 -3.85 -5.11 -24.40
CA GLN A 449 -2.76 -5.51 -23.50
C GLN A 449 -3.29 -6.10 -22.19
N ALA A 450 -4.36 -5.53 -21.61
CA ALA A 450 -5.01 -6.08 -20.43
C ALA A 450 -5.48 -7.53 -20.66
N ILE A 451 -6.11 -7.80 -21.81
CA ILE A 451 -6.53 -9.17 -22.21
C ILE A 451 -5.32 -10.10 -22.32
N LYS A 452 -4.26 -9.69 -23.04
CA LYS A 452 -3.04 -10.51 -23.21
C LYS A 452 -2.35 -10.85 -21.90
N MET A 453 -2.50 -10.01 -20.88
CA MET A 453 -1.88 -10.20 -19.56
C MET A 453 -2.82 -10.84 -18.53
N CYS A 454 -4.04 -11.22 -18.93
CA CYS A 454 -5.08 -11.74 -18.06
C CYS A 454 -5.44 -10.78 -16.90
N LEU A 455 -5.38 -9.46 -17.15
CA LEU A 455 -5.75 -8.40 -16.21
C LEU A 455 -7.11 -7.77 -16.53
N GLU A 456 -7.80 -8.26 -17.57
CA GLU A 456 -9.12 -7.78 -17.98
C GLU A 456 -10.23 -7.99 -16.95
N LEU A 457 -10.00 -8.89 -15.98
CA LEU A 457 -10.93 -9.16 -14.88
C LEU A 457 -10.55 -8.43 -13.58
N ASP A 458 -9.45 -7.70 -13.56
CA ASP A 458 -9.10 -6.84 -12.43
C ASP A 458 -10.06 -5.67 -12.35
N LEU A 459 -10.70 -5.49 -11.17
CA LEU A 459 -11.75 -4.50 -10.98
C LEU A 459 -11.27 -3.05 -11.23
N SER A 460 -10.00 -2.74 -10.90
CA SER A 460 -9.44 -1.39 -11.12
C SER A 460 -9.24 -1.13 -12.62
N VAL A 461 -8.80 -2.14 -13.36
CA VAL A 461 -8.66 -2.06 -14.83
C VAL A 461 -10.02 -1.94 -15.49
N GLN A 462 -11.02 -2.74 -15.06
CA GLN A 462 -12.38 -2.67 -15.59
C GLN A 462 -13.00 -1.28 -15.35
N ASN A 463 -12.89 -0.73 -14.15
CA ASN A 463 -13.39 0.63 -13.86
C ASN A 463 -12.67 1.70 -14.71
N SER A 464 -11.36 1.54 -14.91
CA SER A 464 -10.59 2.46 -15.77
C SER A 464 -10.97 2.33 -17.25
N LEU A 465 -11.29 1.12 -17.73
CA LEU A 465 -11.82 0.88 -19.08
C LEU A 465 -13.19 1.53 -19.27
N VAL A 466 -14.12 1.35 -18.32
CA VAL A 466 -15.44 2.02 -18.35
C VAL A 466 -15.26 3.52 -18.42
N SER A 467 -14.39 4.10 -17.60
CA SER A 467 -14.09 5.54 -17.62
C SER A 467 -13.51 5.99 -18.97
N MET A 468 -12.56 5.25 -19.48
CA MET A 468 -11.88 5.56 -20.75
C MET A 468 -12.86 5.54 -21.91
N TYR A 469 -13.64 4.47 -22.06
CA TYR A 469 -14.63 4.37 -23.14
C TYR A 469 -15.70 5.46 -23.03
N SER A 470 -16.20 5.73 -21.82
CA SER A 470 -17.18 6.78 -21.56
C SER A 470 -16.67 8.17 -21.94
N LYS A 471 -15.45 8.54 -21.52
CA LYS A 471 -14.85 9.84 -21.84
C LYS A 471 -14.48 9.99 -23.31
N CYS A 472 -14.18 8.88 -23.98
CA CYS A 472 -13.96 8.87 -25.44
C CYS A 472 -15.27 8.83 -26.26
N GLY A 473 -16.43 8.88 -25.60
CA GLY A 473 -17.75 8.89 -26.26
C GLY A 473 -18.26 7.53 -26.75
N ASN A 474 -17.53 6.46 -26.47
CA ASN A 474 -17.92 5.08 -26.84
C ASN A 474 -18.69 4.39 -25.72
N VAL A 475 -19.91 4.85 -25.47
CA VAL A 475 -20.77 4.37 -24.38
C VAL A 475 -21.14 2.89 -24.52
N ALA A 476 -21.24 2.39 -25.75
CA ALA A 476 -21.58 0.99 -26.02
C ALA A 476 -20.51 0.02 -25.44
N ASP A 477 -19.24 0.28 -25.73
CA ASP A 477 -18.15 -0.53 -25.20
C ASP A 477 -18.01 -0.34 -23.67
N ALA A 478 -18.25 0.88 -23.16
CA ALA A 478 -18.28 1.12 -21.72
C ALA A 478 -19.33 0.24 -21.01
N CYS A 479 -20.56 0.15 -21.59
CA CYS A 479 -21.63 -0.73 -21.08
C CYS A 479 -21.22 -2.21 -21.13
N GLN A 480 -20.60 -2.67 -22.21
CA GLN A 480 -20.14 -4.06 -22.31
C GLN A 480 -19.14 -4.41 -21.22
N VAL A 481 -18.15 -3.55 -20.99
CA VAL A 481 -17.17 -3.75 -19.92
C VAL A 481 -17.86 -3.73 -18.55
N PHE A 482 -18.75 -2.77 -18.29
CA PHE A 482 -19.48 -2.71 -17.02
C PHE A 482 -20.31 -3.98 -16.77
N MET A 483 -21.00 -4.49 -17.78
CA MET A 483 -21.80 -5.72 -17.67
C MET A 483 -20.95 -6.97 -17.45
N SER A 484 -19.66 -6.94 -17.81
CA SER A 484 -18.71 -8.05 -17.58
C SER A 484 -18.20 -8.10 -16.14
N ILE A 485 -18.40 -7.04 -15.34
CA ILE A 485 -17.99 -6.99 -13.93
C ILE A 485 -18.87 -7.93 -13.12
N LYS A 486 -18.26 -8.95 -12.50
CA LYS A 486 -18.99 -9.96 -11.71
C LYS A 486 -19.62 -9.39 -10.44
N GLU A 487 -18.87 -8.56 -9.74
CA GLU A 487 -19.26 -7.94 -8.47
C GLU A 487 -18.96 -6.43 -8.53
N PRO A 488 -19.83 -5.63 -9.15
CA PRO A 488 -19.61 -4.20 -9.25
C PRO A 488 -19.73 -3.56 -7.86
N ASN A 489 -18.78 -2.70 -7.54
CA ASN A 489 -18.79 -1.92 -6.31
C ASN A 489 -19.28 -0.48 -6.56
N VAL A 490 -19.35 0.32 -5.51
CA VAL A 490 -19.76 1.73 -5.58
C VAL A 490 -18.96 2.52 -6.63
N VAL A 491 -17.66 2.24 -6.79
CA VAL A 491 -16.81 2.92 -7.80
C VAL A 491 -17.25 2.53 -9.20
N SER A 492 -17.54 1.25 -9.44
CA SER A 492 -18.00 0.76 -10.75
C SER A 492 -19.31 1.44 -11.17
N PHE A 493 -20.29 1.49 -10.24
CA PHE A 493 -21.55 2.19 -10.48
C PHE A 493 -21.35 3.68 -10.74
N ASN A 494 -20.58 4.37 -9.89
CA ASN A 494 -20.31 5.80 -10.05
C ASN A 494 -19.65 6.11 -11.39
N THR A 495 -18.71 5.28 -11.82
CA THR A 495 -18.02 5.47 -13.10
C THR A 495 -18.97 5.35 -14.28
N MET A 496 -19.87 4.36 -14.26
CA MET A 496 -20.81 4.17 -15.36
C MET A 496 -21.96 5.21 -15.34
N ILE A 497 -22.49 5.56 -14.15
CA ILE A 497 -23.48 6.65 -14.00
C ILE A 497 -22.91 7.97 -14.53
N THR A 498 -21.67 8.30 -14.17
CA THR A 498 -20.96 9.49 -14.69
C THR A 498 -20.78 9.41 -16.19
N GLY A 499 -20.42 8.24 -16.71
CA GLY A 499 -20.28 7.99 -18.14
C GLY A 499 -21.58 8.26 -18.91
N PHE A 500 -22.69 7.76 -18.43
CA PHE A 500 -24.01 8.04 -19.00
C PHE A 500 -24.37 9.53 -18.91
N ALA A 501 -24.17 10.16 -17.75
CA ALA A 501 -24.47 11.58 -17.57
C ALA A 501 -23.69 12.47 -18.53
N GLN A 502 -22.40 12.24 -18.69
CA GLN A 502 -21.52 13.03 -19.59
C GLN A 502 -21.85 12.87 -21.08
N ASN A 503 -22.43 11.73 -21.46
CA ASN A 503 -22.79 11.45 -22.85
C ASN A 503 -24.27 11.71 -23.15
N GLY A 504 -25.04 12.32 -22.24
CA GLY A 504 -26.43 12.70 -22.44
C GLY A 504 -27.46 11.59 -22.24
N PHE A 505 -27.05 10.43 -21.71
CA PHE A 505 -27.92 9.29 -21.40
C PHE A 505 -28.44 9.37 -19.96
N ALA A 506 -29.13 10.48 -19.64
CA ALA A 506 -29.56 10.73 -18.26
C ALA A 506 -30.58 9.70 -17.74
N LYS A 507 -31.43 9.19 -18.60
CA LYS A 507 -32.43 8.17 -18.23
C LYS A 507 -31.73 6.89 -17.77
N GLU A 508 -30.76 6.43 -18.55
CA GLU A 508 -29.93 5.25 -18.25
C GLU A 508 -29.10 5.46 -16.98
N ALA A 509 -28.62 6.70 -16.75
CA ALA A 509 -27.90 7.05 -15.52
C ALA A 509 -28.78 6.90 -14.28
N LEU A 510 -30.02 7.39 -14.33
CA LEU A 510 -31.01 7.28 -13.24
C LEU A 510 -31.51 5.85 -13.02
N GLU A 511 -31.71 5.08 -14.10
CA GLU A 511 -32.07 3.66 -14.03
C GLU A 511 -30.94 2.86 -13.37
N LEU A 512 -29.68 3.15 -13.73
CA LEU A 512 -28.51 2.49 -13.12
C LEU A 512 -28.33 2.87 -11.65
N PHE A 513 -28.65 4.10 -11.27
CA PHE A 513 -28.70 4.51 -9.86
C PHE A 513 -29.75 3.73 -9.07
N GLY A 514 -30.96 3.55 -9.62
CA GLY A 514 -31.98 2.70 -9.01
C GLY A 514 -31.54 1.24 -8.87
N LYS A 515 -30.82 0.71 -9.87
CA LYS A 515 -30.24 -0.63 -9.80
C LYS A 515 -29.17 -0.74 -8.69
N MET A 516 -28.28 0.24 -8.56
CA MET A 516 -27.28 0.32 -7.50
C MET A 516 -27.93 0.20 -6.11
N GLN A 517 -29.04 0.93 -5.89
CA GLN A 517 -29.78 0.88 -4.64
C GLN A 517 -30.42 -0.50 -4.40
N SER A 518 -31.04 -1.10 -5.44
CA SER A 518 -31.68 -2.42 -5.34
C SER A 518 -30.70 -3.55 -5.06
N GLU A 519 -29.44 -3.41 -5.46
CA GLU A 519 -28.33 -4.33 -5.18
C GLU A 519 -27.69 -4.09 -3.79
N GLY A 520 -28.23 -3.16 -3.00
CA GLY A 520 -27.75 -2.88 -1.65
C GLY A 520 -26.43 -2.11 -1.58
N GLN A 521 -26.00 -1.49 -2.68
CA GLN A 521 -24.83 -0.63 -2.68
C GLN A 521 -25.20 0.75 -2.16
N GLU A 522 -24.52 1.24 -1.13
CA GLU A 522 -24.78 2.54 -0.53
C GLU A 522 -24.22 3.68 -1.39
N PRO A 523 -25.04 4.63 -1.87
CA PRO A 523 -24.57 5.81 -2.58
C PRO A 523 -23.68 6.70 -1.70
N ASN A 524 -22.73 7.35 -2.33
CA ASN A 524 -21.83 8.30 -1.67
C ASN A 524 -21.87 9.68 -2.36
N HIS A 525 -21.06 10.63 -1.89
CA HIS A 525 -20.96 11.98 -2.47
C HIS A 525 -20.76 11.96 -3.99
N VAL A 526 -19.89 11.08 -4.51
CA VAL A 526 -19.61 10.98 -5.95
C VAL A 526 -20.83 10.46 -6.73
N THR A 527 -21.58 9.52 -6.14
CA THR A 527 -22.80 8.99 -6.74
C THR A 527 -23.83 10.12 -6.97
N PHE A 528 -24.08 10.92 -5.93
CA PHE A 528 -25.04 12.02 -6.04
C PHE A 528 -24.56 13.11 -6.98
N LEU A 529 -23.26 13.39 -7.04
CA LEU A 529 -22.72 14.32 -8.02
C LEU A 529 -23.01 13.87 -9.46
N ALA A 530 -22.82 12.59 -9.74
CA ALA A 530 -23.12 12.02 -11.06
C ALA A 530 -24.62 12.07 -11.40
N VAL A 531 -25.48 11.73 -10.43
CA VAL A 531 -26.94 11.77 -10.58
C VAL A 531 -27.45 13.20 -10.80
N LEU A 532 -27.00 14.16 -10.00
CA LEU A 532 -27.37 15.57 -10.14
C LEU A 532 -26.87 16.17 -11.46
N SER A 533 -25.68 15.79 -11.90
CA SER A 533 -25.15 16.15 -13.22
C SER A 533 -26.04 15.60 -14.35
N ALA A 534 -26.48 14.34 -14.26
CA ALA A 534 -27.42 13.77 -15.22
C ALA A 534 -28.73 14.54 -15.26
N CYS A 535 -29.31 14.90 -14.11
CA CYS A 535 -30.50 15.71 -14.02
C CYS A 535 -30.30 17.10 -14.65
N SER A 536 -29.14 17.74 -14.44
CA SER A 536 -28.83 19.06 -14.99
C SER A 536 -28.76 19.03 -16.52
N HIS A 537 -28.14 18.02 -17.11
CA HIS A 537 -27.99 17.94 -18.58
C HIS A 537 -29.33 17.80 -19.31
N VAL A 538 -30.36 17.21 -18.70
CA VAL A 538 -31.69 16.99 -19.31
C VAL A 538 -32.73 17.98 -18.77
N GLY A 539 -32.42 18.72 -17.73
CA GLY A 539 -33.34 19.70 -17.12
C GLY A 539 -34.40 19.07 -16.22
N LEU A 540 -34.14 17.94 -15.58
CA LEU A 540 -35.06 17.25 -14.66
C LEU A 540 -35.03 17.90 -13.26
N VAL A 541 -35.71 19.05 -13.13
CA VAL A 541 -35.66 19.88 -11.91
C VAL A 541 -36.23 19.15 -10.70
N GLU A 542 -37.40 18.55 -10.81
CA GLU A 542 -38.08 17.84 -9.71
C GLU A 542 -37.21 16.66 -9.22
N ALA A 543 -36.71 15.83 -10.13
CA ALA A 543 -35.84 14.71 -9.79
C ALA A 543 -34.52 15.20 -9.14
N GLY A 544 -33.95 16.30 -9.66
CA GLY A 544 -32.79 16.93 -9.05
C GLY A 544 -33.00 17.33 -7.59
N TRP A 545 -34.14 17.99 -7.31
CA TRP A 545 -34.52 18.36 -5.94
C TRP A 545 -34.77 17.14 -5.04
N GLU A 546 -35.41 16.09 -5.57
CA GLU A 546 -35.66 14.85 -4.84
C GLU A 546 -34.35 14.20 -4.43
N HIS A 547 -33.41 14.02 -5.37
CA HIS A 547 -32.11 13.43 -5.09
C HIS A 547 -31.25 14.30 -4.17
N PHE A 548 -31.23 15.62 -4.36
CA PHE A 548 -30.50 16.54 -3.49
C PHE A 548 -30.99 16.49 -2.04
N LYS A 549 -32.29 16.45 -1.80
CA LYS A 549 -32.89 16.32 -0.46
C LYS A 549 -32.63 14.94 0.14
N SER A 550 -32.67 13.88 -0.68
CA SER A 550 -32.44 12.51 -0.22
C SER A 550 -31.03 12.29 0.32
N MET A 551 -30.04 13.07 -0.13
CA MET A 551 -28.68 13.01 0.40
C MET A 551 -28.68 13.10 1.94
N THR A 552 -29.30 14.13 2.48
CA THR A 552 -29.34 14.34 3.93
C THR A 552 -30.39 13.49 4.63
N SER A 553 -31.60 13.39 4.04
CA SER A 553 -32.74 12.76 4.72
C SER A 553 -32.69 11.23 4.77
N LEU A 554 -32.16 10.57 3.73
CA LEU A 554 -32.12 9.11 3.62
C LEU A 554 -30.70 8.53 3.86
N TYR A 555 -29.65 9.27 3.40
CA TYR A 555 -28.28 8.74 3.39
C TYR A 555 -27.36 9.42 4.39
N ASN A 556 -27.85 10.44 5.11
CA ASN A 556 -27.04 11.23 6.06
C ASN A 556 -25.74 11.79 5.45
N ILE A 557 -25.83 12.21 4.16
CA ILE A 557 -24.73 12.81 3.40
C ILE A 557 -24.99 14.31 3.30
N GLU A 558 -24.10 15.12 3.89
CA GLU A 558 -24.19 16.59 3.76
C GLU A 558 -23.78 17.02 2.35
N PRO A 559 -24.60 17.80 1.61
CA PRO A 559 -24.24 18.28 0.29
C PRO A 559 -23.00 19.21 0.33
N GLY A 560 -21.98 18.86 -0.44
CA GLY A 560 -20.78 19.69 -0.60
C GLY A 560 -20.89 20.71 -1.75
N PRO A 561 -19.88 21.58 -1.92
CA PRO A 561 -19.87 22.68 -2.91
C PRO A 561 -20.24 22.26 -4.33
N ASP A 562 -19.74 21.10 -4.79
CA ASP A 562 -20.01 20.60 -6.15
C ASP A 562 -21.48 20.19 -6.36
N HIS A 563 -22.14 19.66 -5.34
CA HIS A 563 -23.57 19.31 -5.41
C HIS A 563 -24.43 20.57 -5.57
N TYR A 564 -24.10 21.64 -4.82
CA TYR A 564 -24.73 22.95 -5.00
C TYR A 564 -24.47 23.52 -6.40
N SER A 565 -23.26 23.38 -6.95
CA SER A 565 -22.94 23.79 -8.31
C SER A 565 -23.83 23.09 -9.35
N CYS A 566 -24.02 21.76 -9.23
CA CYS A 566 -24.91 21.01 -10.12
C CYS A 566 -26.36 21.47 -10.02
N MET A 567 -26.85 21.75 -8.79
CA MET A 567 -28.21 22.25 -8.60
C MET A 567 -28.39 23.67 -9.18
N VAL A 568 -27.40 24.56 -8.99
CA VAL A 568 -27.43 25.91 -9.57
C VAL A 568 -27.37 25.83 -11.10
N ASP A 569 -26.59 24.92 -11.68
CA ASP A 569 -26.56 24.69 -13.13
C ASP A 569 -27.92 24.16 -13.64
N LEU A 570 -28.52 23.20 -12.94
CA LEU A 570 -29.85 22.66 -13.25
C LEU A 570 -30.94 23.75 -13.23
N LEU A 571 -31.03 24.50 -12.14
CA LEU A 571 -32.05 25.58 -11.98
C LEU A 571 -31.80 26.70 -12.99
N GLY A 572 -30.52 27.05 -13.21
CA GLY A 572 -30.14 28.07 -14.17
C GLY A 572 -30.49 27.70 -15.61
N ARG A 573 -30.22 26.46 -16.03
CA ARG A 573 -30.62 25.95 -17.35
C ARG A 573 -32.14 25.93 -17.53
N ALA A 574 -32.87 25.64 -16.47
CA ALA A 574 -34.33 25.69 -16.45
C ALA A 574 -34.92 27.12 -16.41
N GLY A 575 -34.06 28.14 -16.26
CA GLY A 575 -34.50 29.55 -16.15
C GLY A 575 -35.06 29.94 -14.77
N LEU A 576 -34.93 29.07 -13.76
CA LEU A 576 -35.44 29.29 -12.38
C LEU A 576 -34.39 30.08 -11.57
N PHE A 577 -34.14 31.31 -11.98
CA PHE A 577 -33.04 32.11 -11.43
C PHE A 577 -33.25 32.55 -9.97
N ASP A 578 -34.49 32.81 -9.57
CA ASP A 578 -34.76 33.19 -8.18
C ASP A 578 -34.46 32.04 -7.22
N GLU A 579 -34.80 30.81 -7.61
CA GLU A 579 -34.46 29.60 -6.85
C GLU A 579 -32.94 29.36 -6.84
N ALA A 580 -32.27 29.52 -8.00
CA ALA A 580 -30.82 29.36 -8.11
C ALA A 580 -30.07 30.35 -7.19
N VAL A 581 -30.45 31.61 -7.21
CA VAL A 581 -29.85 32.65 -6.34
C VAL A 581 -30.19 32.40 -4.87
N GLY A 582 -31.45 32.01 -4.58
CA GLY A 582 -31.87 31.62 -3.22
C GLY A 582 -31.03 30.45 -2.68
N LEU A 583 -30.80 29.45 -3.51
CA LEU A 583 -29.96 28.31 -3.16
C LEU A 583 -28.51 28.74 -2.86
N ILE A 584 -27.94 29.63 -3.68
CA ILE A 584 -26.54 30.14 -3.46
C ILE A 584 -26.44 30.82 -2.10
N TYR A 585 -27.39 31.65 -1.73
CA TYR A 585 -27.37 32.37 -0.45
C TYR A 585 -27.75 31.50 0.76
N SER A 586 -28.31 30.31 0.54
CA SER A 586 -28.63 29.34 1.60
C SER A 586 -27.51 28.35 1.87
N MET A 587 -26.41 28.39 1.11
CA MET A 587 -25.27 27.51 1.29
C MET A 587 -24.64 27.68 2.68
N PRO A 588 -24.26 26.62 3.39
CA PRO A 588 -23.63 26.68 4.71
C PRO A 588 -22.14 27.10 4.66
N PHE A 589 -21.62 27.39 3.49
CA PHE A 589 -20.23 27.82 3.22
C PHE A 589 -20.20 28.86 2.12
N ASP A 590 -19.06 29.54 1.96
CA ASP A 590 -18.89 30.55 0.90
C ASP A 590 -18.94 29.89 -0.49
N PRO A 591 -19.73 30.43 -1.45
CA PRO A 591 -19.82 29.91 -2.79
C PRO A 591 -18.48 29.98 -3.54
N HIS A 592 -18.00 28.87 -4.06
CA HIS A 592 -16.76 28.79 -4.85
C HIS A 592 -17.00 29.17 -6.34
N SER A 593 -15.92 29.23 -7.12
CA SER A 593 -15.97 29.64 -8.53
C SER A 593 -16.89 28.79 -9.41
N GLY A 594 -17.02 27.49 -9.13
CA GLY A 594 -17.92 26.59 -9.87
C GLY A 594 -19.39 27.00 -9.79
N VAL A 595 -19.89 27.42 -8.63
CA VAL A 595 -21.27 27.87 -8.42
C VAL A 595 -21.55 29.15 -9.22
N TRP A 596 -20.65 30.13 -9.13
CA TRP A 596 -20.79 31.39 -9.89
C TRP A 596 -20.59 31.17 -11.39
N GLY A 597 -19.74 30.19 -11.77
CA GLY A 597 -19.56 29.77 -13.17
C GLY A 597 -20.81 29.18 -13.78
N ALA A 598 -21.51 28.32 -13.03
CA ALA A 598 -22.80 27.75 -13.43
C ALA A 598 -23.87 28.85 -13.64
N LEU A 599 -23.99 29.80 -12.69
CA LEU A 599 -24.92 30.94 -12.81
C LEU A 599 -24.56 31.83 -14.00
N LEU A 600 -23.27 32.10 -14.23
CA LEU A 600 -22.80 32.90 -15.36
C LEU A 600 -23.13 32.23 -16.71
N GLY A 601 -22.90 30.92 -16.81
CA GLY A 601 -23.23 30.13 -18.00
C GLY A 601 -24.73 30.13 -18.32
N ALA A 602 -25.56 29.89 -17.31
CA ALA A 602 -27.01 29.96 -17.43
C ALA A 602 -27.50 31.35 -17.81
N SER A 603 -26.94 32.40 -17.19
CA SER A 603 -27.27 33.79 -17.53
C SER A 603 -26.95 34.16 -18.97
N MET A 604 -25.89 33.55 -19.55
CA MET A 604 -25.55 33.69 -20.96
C MET A 604 -26.58 33.04 -21.86
N THR A 605 -27.04 31.85 -21.54
CA THR A 605 -28.04 31.10 -22.30
C THR A 605 -29.40 31.83 -22.38
N HIS A 606 -29.79 32.42 -21.24
CA HIS A 606 -31.11 33.13 -21.14
C HIS A 606 -30.98 34.66 -21.32
N LEU A 607 -29.83 35.17 -21.68
CA LEU A 607 -29.56 36.58 -21.93
C LEU A 607 -29.83 37.51 -20.73
N CYS A 608 -29.64 37.00 -19.50
CA CYS A 608 -29.89 37.74 -18.26
C CYS A 608 -28.64 38.56 -17.84
N ILE A 609 -28.58 39.82 -18.26
CA ILE A 609 -27.40 40.68 -18.08
C ILE A 609 -27.10 40.95 -16.62
N ASP A 610 -28.08 41.22 -15.78
CA ASP A 610 -27.90 41.61 -14.38
C ASP A 610 -27.31 40.46 -13.56
N LEU A 611 -27.79 39.25 -13.76
CA LEU A 611 -27.25 38.06 -13.11
C LEU A 611 -25.87 37.69 -13.62
N ALA A 612 -25.63 37.83 -14.93
CA ALA A 612 -24.31 37.64 -15.51
C ALA A 612 -23.26 38.63 -14.94
N LYS A 613 -23.68 39.87 -14.72
CA LYS A 613 -22.83 40.90 -14.11
C LYS A 613 -22.49 40.54 -12.65
N LEU A 614 -23.50 40.12 -11.86
CA LEU A 614 -23.31 39.66 -10.48
C LEU A 614 -22.34 38.47 -10.44
N ALA A 615 -22.61 37.42 -11.20
CA ALA A 615 -21.79 36.21 -11.24
C ALA A 615 -20.35 36.51 -11.72
N ALA A 616 -20.18 37.33 -12.77
CA ALA A 616 -18.87 37.73 -13.25
C ALA A 616 -18.08 38.52 -12.22
N GLN A 617 -18.73 39.42 -11.46
CA GLN A 617 -18.07 40.19 -10.40
C GLN A 617 -17.54 39.28 -9.27
N GLN A 618 -18.31 38.27 -8.87
CA GLN A 618 -17.88 37.32 -7.86
C GLN A 618 -16.73 36.41 -8.37
N LEU A 619 -16.84 35.95 -9.62
CA LEU A 619 -15.77 35.17 -10.25
C LEU A 619 -14.44 35.94 -10.36
N ILE A 620 -14.49 37.22 -10.73
CA ILE A 620 -13.29 38.08 -10.80
C ILE A 620 -12.64 38.25 -9.43
N LYS A 621 -13.44 38.25 -8.34
CA LYS A 621 -12.87 38.31 -6.98
C LYS A 621 -12.21 36.98 -6.58
N LEU A 622 -12.79 35.85 -6.96
CA LEU A 622 -12.31 34.52 -6.62
C LEU A 622 -11.12 34.10 -7.50
N GLU A 623 -11.20 34.45 -8.78
CA GLU A 623 -10.18 34.09 -9.81
C GLU A 623 -9.77 35.35 -10.59
N PRO A 624 -8.89 36.22 -10.05
CA PRO A 624 -8.53 37.48 -10.69
C PRO A 624 -7.88 37.34 -12.07
N ASP A 625 -7.20 36.22 -12.31
CA ASP A 625 -6.44 35.95 -13.55
C ASP A 625 -7.27 35.24 -14.61
N SER A 626 -8.50 34.81 -14.29
CA SER A 626 -9.39 34.12 -15.22
C SER A 626 -9.95 35.05 -16.31
N ALA A 627 -9.76 34.67 -17.57
CA ALA A 627 -10.31 35.42 -18.70
C ALA A 627 -11.84 35.16 -18.92
N THR A 628 -12.37 34.06 -18.40
CA THR A 628 -13.72 33.55 -18.66
C THR A 628 -14.82 34.58 -18.31
N PRO A 629 -14.87 35.18 -17.11
CA PRO A 629 -15.94 36.12 -16.77
C PRO A 629 -15.97 37.34 -17.64
N TYR A 630 -14.79 37.86 -18.06
CA TYR A 630 -14.70 39.00 -18.98
C TYR A 630 -15.20 38.66 -20.37
N VAL A 631 -14.85 37.49 -20.89
CA VAL A 631 -15.24 37.07 -22.24
C VAL A 631 -16.73 36.82 -22.33
N VAL A 632 -17.29 36.07 -21.37
CA VAL A 632 -18.73 35.74 -21.35
C VAL A 632 -19.56 37.02 -21.19
N LEU A 633 -19.20 37.89 -20.24
CA LEU A 633 -19.92 39.15 -20.01
C LEU A 633 -19.85 40.08 -21.24
N SER A 634 -18.68 40.22 -21.88
CA SER A 634 -18.51 40.99 -23.09
C SER A 634 -19.33 40.45 -24.25
N ASN A 635 -19.38 39.13 -24.42
CA ASN A 635 -20.18 38.50 -25.48
C ASN A 635 -21.68 38.72 -25.23
N LEU A 636 -22.12 38.58 -23.97
CA LEU A 636 -23.50 38.81 -23.59
C LEU A 636 -23.92 40.26 -23.89
N TYR A 637 -23.13 41.26 -23.53
CA TYR A 637 -23.39 42.65 -23.88
C TYR A 637 -23.47 42.86 -25.40
N THR A 638 -22.60 42.22 -26.15
CA THR A 638 -22.57 42.34 -27.62
C THR A 638 -23.85 41.75 -28.26
N ILE A 639 -24.28 40.56 -27.83
CA ILE A 639 -25.50 39.87 -28.28
C ILE A 639 -26.74 40.70 -27.93
N SER A 640 -26.73 41.28 -26.73
CA SER A 640 -27.86 42.12 -26.24
C SER A 640 -27.87 43.55 -26.83
N GLY A 641 -27.03 43.84 -27.81
CA GLY A 641 -26.96 45.15 -28.47
C GLY A 641 -26.21 46.25 -27.72
N LYS A 642 -25.70 45.97 -26.52
CA LYS A 642 -24.98 46.93 -25.64
C LYS A 642 -23.45 46.94 -25.94
N LYS A 643 -23.06 47.20 -27.20
CA LYS A 643 -21.66 47.11 -27.67
C LYS A 643 -20.71 47.97 -26.82
N LYS A 644 -21.10 49.23 -26.45
CA LYS A 644 -20.29 50.10 -25.62
C LYS A 644 -19.90 49.53 -24.27
N ASP A 645 -20.77 48.79 -23.63
CA ASP A 645 -20.50 48.15 -22.34
C ASP A 645 -19.64 46.87 -22.55
N GLY A 646 -19.84 46.14 -23.62
CA GLY A 646 -18.95 45.04 -24.00
C GLY A 646 -17.51 45.48 -24.25
N ASP A 647 -17.34 46.64 -24.93
CA ASP A 647 -16.00 47.23 -25.19
C ASP A 647 -15.33 47.68 -23.87
N LYS A 648 -16.07 48.25 -22.90
CA LYS A 648 -15.51 48.57 -21.57
C LYS A 648 -14.96 47.33 -20.86
N VAL A 649 -15.69 46.22 -20.90
CA VAL A 649 -15.25 44.94 -20.30
C VAL A 649 -13.96 44.44 -20.99
N ARG A 650 -13.89 44.58 -22.30
CA ARG A 650 -12.66 44.20 -23.06
C ARG A 650 -11.46 45.08 -22.72
N ILE A 651 -11.69 46.38 -22.53
CA ILE A 651 -10.64 47.34 -22.11
C ILE A 651 -10.17 46.99 -20.69
N ASP A 652 -11.07 46.73 -19.74
CA ASP A 652 -10.73 46.31 -18.36
C ASP A 652 -9.90 45.03 -18.37
N LYS A 653 -10.29 44.02 -19.13
CA LYS A 653 -9.48 42.82 -19.33
C LYS A 653 -8.07 43.09 -19.84
N LYS A 654 -7.96 44.00 -20.85
CA LYS A 654 -6.63 44.37 -21.41
C LYS A 654 -5.80 45.14 -20.40
N SER A 655 -6.39 46.06 -19.63
CA SER A 655 -5.67 46.85 -18.60
C SER A 655 -5.05 45.94 -17.53
N LYS A 656 -5.72 44.85 -17.19
CA LYS A 656 -5.28 43.80 -16.24
C LYS A 656 -4.31 42.82 -16.84
N ARG A 657 -3.97 42.92 -18.12
CA ARG A 657 -3.08 42.01 -18.89
C ARG A 657 -3.52 40.56 -18.88
N ILE A 658 -4.80 40.25 -18.68
CA ILE A 658 -5.35 38.90 -18.67
C ILE A 658 -5.37 38.34 -20.08
N LYS A 659 -4.62 37.27 -20.31
CA LYS A 659 -4.56 36.59 -21.61
C LYS A 659 -5.66 35.53 -21.69
N LYS A 660 -6.35 35.44 -22.84
CA LYS A 660 -7.24 34.32 -23.14
C LYS A 660 -6.41 33.25 -23.83
N SER A 661 -6.44 32.02 -23.35
CA SER A 661 -5.92 30.90 -24.09
C SER A 661 -6.73 30.71 -25.36
N PRO A 662 -6.09 30.59 -26.53
CA PRO A 662 -6.81 30.34 -27.77
C PRO A 662 -7.52 28.98 -27.69
N GLY A 663 -8.71 28.88 -28.28
CA GLY A 663 -9.34 27.58 -28.47
C GLY A 663 -8.46 26.73 -29.36
N CYS A 664 -8.25 25.49 -28.98
CA CYS A 664 -7.47 24.53 -29.74
C CYS A 664 -8.34 23.30 -30.09
N SER A 665 -8.06 22.75 -31.28
CA SER A 665 -8.59 21.46 -31.73
C SER A 665 -7.43 20.65 -32.28
N TRP A 666 -7.49 19.34 -32.11
CA TRP A 666 -6.49 18.47 -32.69
C TRP A 666 -7.15 17.30 -33.41
N LEU A 667 -6.49 16.80 -34.41
CA LEU A 667 -6.90 15.65 -35.18
C LEU A 667 -5.68 14.77 -35.42
N VAL A 668 -5.86 13.48 -35.26
CA VAL A 668 -4.81 12.50 -35.54
C VAL A 668 -5.03 11.93 -36.94
N VAL A 669 -4.10 12.13 -37.83
CA VAL A 669 -4.13 11.59 -39.20
C VAL A 669 -2.81 10.86 -39.45
N LYS A 670 -2.86 9.57 -39.79
CA LYS A 670 -1.68 8.75 -40.08
C LYS A 670 -0.60 8.86 -39.00
N ASP A 671 -1.00 8.72 -37.73
CA ASP A 671 -0.13 8.80 -36.52
C ASP A 671 0.55 10.17 -36.30
N LYS A 672 0.12 11.22 -36.99
CA LYS A 672 0.54 12.61 -36.74
C LYS A 672 -0.61 13.38 -36.09
N VAL A 673 -0.27 14.13 -35.03
CA VAL A 673 -1.20 15.06 -34.39
C VAL A 673 -1.15 16.38 -35.11
N HIS A 674 -2.27 16.80 -35.68
CA HIS A 674 -2.44 18.11 -36.30
C HIS A 674 -3.17 19.02 -35.31
N LEU A 675 -2.49 20.04 -34.81
CA LEU A 675 -3.03 21.01 -33.85
C LEU A 675 -3.53 22.26 -34.60
N PHE A 676 -4.76 22.66 -34.32
CA PHE A 676 -5.38 23.87 -34.87
C PHE A 676 -5.72 24.82 -33.72
N LEU A 677 -5.15 26.00 -33.71
CA LEU A 677 -5.46 27.06 -32.76
C LEU A 677 -6.41 28.09 -33.39
N SER A 678 -7.35 28.59 -32.57
CA SER A 678 -8.29 29.62 -33.06
C SER A 678 -7.53 30.88 -33.51
N GLY A 679 -7.63 31.18 -34.81
CA GLY A 679 -6.96 32.34 -35.41
C GLY A 679 -5.51 32.11 -35.89
N ASP A 680 -5.00 30.90 -35.76
CA ASP A 680 -3.69 30.48 -36.25
C ASP A 680 -3.81 29.93 -37.70
N GLN A 681 -2.86 30.24 -38.53
CA GLN A 681 -2.76 29.78 -39.92
C GLN A 681 -1.42 29.08 -40.19
N SER A 682 -0.75 28.62 -39.11
CA SER A 682 0.59 28.03 -39.19
C SER A 682 0.64 26.61 -39.77
N HIS A 683 -0.52 25.94 -39.89
CA HIS A 683 -0.57 24.61 -40.47
C HIS A 683 -0.26 24.64 -41.98
N GLU A 684 0.56 23.70 -42.48
CA GLU A 684 1.01 23.64 -43.85
C GLU A 684 -0.15 23.66 -44.89
N ASP A 685 -1.26 22.95 -44.55
CA ASP A 685 -2.44 22.84 -45.42
C ASP A 685 -3.58 23.78 -45.00
N SER A 686 -3.30 24.84 -44.20
CA SER A 686 -4.36 25.68 -43.63
C SER A 686 -5.31 26.31 -44.65
N GLU A 687 -4.80 26.71 -45.81
CA GLU A 687 -5.60 27.32 -46.87
C GLU A 687 -6.51 26.28 -47.56
N GLU A 688 -6.01 25.08 -47.87
CA GLU A 688 -6.80 24.02 -48.50
C GLU A 688 -7.90 23.52 -47.53
N ILE A 689 -7.56 23.39 -46.25
CA ILE A 689 -8.53 23.03 -45.21
C ILE A 689 -9.63 24.09 -45.11
N ARG A 690 -9.26 25.39 -45.13
CA ARG A 690 -10.19 26.51 -45.07
C ARG A 690 -11.15 26.54 -46.26
N VAL A 691 -10.63 26.36 -47.46
CA VAL A 691 -11.43 26.32 -48.71
C VAL A 691 -12.41 25.14 -48.67
N THR A 692 -11.93 23.96 -48.27
CA THR A 692 -12.77 22.75 -48.15
C THR A 692 -13.87 22.94 -47.16
N LEU A 693 -13.55 23.45 -45.93
CA LEU A 693 -14.55 23.73 -44.89
C LEU A 693 -15.59 24.77 -45.38
N GLN A 694 -15.17 25.84 -46.06
CA GLN A 694 -16.10 26.83 -46.61
C GLN A 694 -17.05 26.22 -47.66
N THR A 695 -16.55 25.32 -48.49
CA THR A 695 -17.37 24.60 -49.47
C THR A 695 -18.40 23.71 -48.79
N ILE A 696 -17.97 22.92 -47.78
CA ILE A 696 -18.86 22.05 -46.98
C ILE A 696 -19.91 22.89 -46.24
N MET A 697 -19.52 24.01 -45.61
CA MET A 697 -20.47 24.88 -44.91
C MET A 697 -21.52 25.44 -45.86
N LYS A 698 -21.13 25.84 -47.07
CA LYS A 698 -22.05 26.34 -48.09
C LYS A 698 -23.04 25.26 -48.54
N GLU A 699 -22.56 24.04 -48.76
CA GLU A 699 -23.42 22.91 -49.11
C GLU A 699 -24.39 22.57 -47.97
N MET A 700 -23.95 22.63 -46.69
CA MET A 700 -24.80 22.43 -45.53
C MET A 700 -25.88 23.52 -45.36
N GLU A 701 -25.54 24.79 -45.65
CA GLU A 701 -26.53 25.89 -45.70
C GLU A 701 -27.56 25.66 -46.80
N GLU A 702 -27.16 25.25 -48.00
CA GLU A 702 -28.08 24.95 -49.11
C GLU A 702 -28.97 23.75 -48.83
N LEU A 703 -28.50 22.77 -48.02
CA LEU A 703 -29.28 21.62 -47.59
C LEU A 703 -30.17 21.92 -46.35
N GLY A 704 -30.13 23.14 -45.83
CA GLY A 704 -30.87 23.53 -44.65
C GLY A 704 -30.44 22.88 -43.31
N CYS A 705 -29.25 22.30 -43.28
CA CYS A 705 -28.68 21.65 -42.09
C CYS A 705 -28.06 22.66 -41.13
N TYR A 706 -27.97 23.94 -41.46
CA TYR A 706 -27.41 25.03 -40.64
C TYR A 706 -28.40 26.23 -40.66
N ARG A 707 -28.84 26.66 -39.49
CA ARG A 707 -29.49 27.96 -39.27
C ARG A 707 -28.70 28.81 -38.31
#